data_30c6f923c680050b7a6d002a5e780e54
#
_entry.id   30c6f923c680050b7a6d002a5e780e54
#
_cell.length_a   1.000
_cell.length_b   1.000
_cell.length_c   1.000
_cell.angle_alpha   90.00
_cell.angle_beta   90.00
_cell.angle_gamma   90.00
#
_symmetry.space_group_name_H-M   'P 1'
#
loop_
_entity.id
_entity.type
_entity.pdbx_description
1 polymer ?
#
loop_
_entity_poly.entity_id
_entity_poly.type
_entity_poly.pdbx_seq_one_letter_code
_entity_poly.pdbx_strand_id
1 'polypeptide(L)'
;MFYAKGIDIKDNNDVKIATEGTMSVYQHCVDAGLACKTLLEFVYKDTLTSIFINKLGADEKSIVECMSFFAALHDLGKIHLYFQINFDNAIDELVASSVISENEASIYRAKRKDYRIRHEVVTREALMDEFKPFKRNKVFKGFCYALSSHHEKDNRVHERTIGKENDAFFIECQKELLDNLHTIFPFDMEKLNSFNISDVDTVCTAFLSILFLSDWIVSSDYFSNKDIDFFNICVENKEIEKYIEKRSTDIYNVIKNNLNLNPEKRIDLSTFSKIFGVEKPILRPVQKKVEDICKDKKFKFMLIEAPMGEGKTETALFAAGQMMNTYHKDGIYFALPTGATSDMLYERFKKICKEQGILDLNLLHSTSFLSEKLYNSTVDYGTGKGDIAHLLSSTRTGLLVPNAIGTVDQAMMAVLKSKFSGLRLLGLVNKVLVIDEIHSYDAFMNGPIYTLLSWCNSLDIPVVLLSATLSNKARKNLIKAYMGKDAVLTKKSYPLVTAITMDDEICEYSVDGSFMKKEIHFKPIRLRADRKNLKEAVLEEAKKGRNIAIICNTIGEAMMVKLLLGNIAGYDIELLHSSFKVKDRKNKESYVTEVLGKDLSKRKQNLIVIGTQVLEQSLDIDFDTMFTYLCPIDLLLQRIGRWRRFNIDSRVNDPIVYVVLPEEKFEYENSDCIKIYEEILLKWTEEYILNNPICTLPQDFRKCIEYVYDRVDLNDTAYLEKEAKDVALQILGETQAIKVSQGETFQRTLIPDTSADDIEFEAYSTRAGAKKKKIILMDKNDLTDKELQMLPIVKGKDFATKLFENSVSVYYNKFGDKVVDGGTYMELEGMLKGYSLFLMNNDSITIKTENNKTYTYTYSDDIGFVVEN
;
A
#
# COMPACT_ATOMS: atom_id res chain seq x y z
N MET A 1 -24.02 32.40 17.62
CA MET A 1 -22.73 31.67 17.41
C MET A 1 -22.98 30.47 16.53
N PHE A 2 -22.01 30.08 15.66
CA PHE A 2 -22.14 28.89 14.77
C PHE A 2 -21.10 27.84 15.17
N TYR A 3 -21.54 26.61 15.30
CA TYR A 3 -20.71 25.49 15.76
C TYR A 3 -20.22 24.63 14.61
N ALA A 4 -18.95 24.26 14.64
CA ALA A 4 -18.32 23.33 13.70
C ALA A 4 -18.37 21.89 14.20
N LYS A 5 -18.31 21.68 15.52
CA LYS A 5 -18.29 20.40 16.21
C LYS A 5 -19.08 20.43 17.49
N GLY A 6 -19.47 19.25 17.97
CA GLY A 6 -20.21 19.08 19.21
C GLY A 6 -20.00 17.71 19.83
N ILE A 7 -20.48 17.55 21.04
CA ILE A 7 -20.48 16.30 21.80
C ILE A 7 -21.90 15.79 22.02
N ASP A 8 -22.06 14.48 22.02
CA ASP A 8 -23.31 13.86 22.38
C ASP A 8 -23.44 13.77 23.88
N ILE A 9 -24.50 14.36 24.41
CA ILE A 9 -24.89 14.22 25.83
C ILE A 9 -25.74 12.96 25.93
N LYS A 10 -25.38 12.09 26.87
CA LYS A 10 -26.04 10.80 27.11
C LYS A 10 -26.66 10.77 28.51
N ASP A 11 -27.74 10.03 28.67
CA ASP A 11 -28.33 9.74 29.97
C ASP A 11 -27.57 8.67 30.76
N ASN A 12 -28.04 8.35 31.96
CA ASN A 12 -27.44 7.30 32.81
C ASN A 12 -27.51 5.90 32.22
N ASN A 13 -28.25 5.69 31.14
CA ASN A 13 -28.38 4.43 30.39
C ASN A 13 -27.58 4.42 29.09
N ASP A 14 -26.68 5.38 28.90
CA ASP A 14 -25.85 5.55 27.66
C ASP A 14 -26.68 5.90 26.42
N VAL A 15 -27.92 6.38 26.59
CA VAL A 15 -28.81 6.80 25.49
C VAL A 15 -28.58 8.28 25.20
N LYS A 16 -28.34 8.62 23.93
CA LYS A 16 -28.13 9.99 23.48
C LYS A 16 -29.42 10.82 23.68
N ILE A 17 -29.32 11.91 24.42
CA ILE A 17 -30.42 12.86 24.72
C ILE A 17 -30.26 14.21 24.02
N ALA A 18 -29.04 14.68 23.78
CA ALA A 18 -28.76 15.93 23.09
C ALA A 18 -27.42 15.90 22.37
N THR A 19 -27.19 16.87 21.48
CA THR A 19 -25.87 17.21 20.95
C THR A 19 -25.57 18.67 21.17
N GLU A 20 -24.53 18.98 21.93
CA GLU A 20 -24.09 20.36 22.16
C GLU A 20 -22.91 20.73 21.31
N GLY A 21 -22.95 21.89 20.66
CA GLY A 21 -21.80 22.44 19.93
C GLY A 21 -20.72 22.88 20.92
N THR A 22 -19.48 22.51 20.65
CA THR A 22 -18.33 22.76 21.54
C THR A 22 -17.19 23.52 20.86
N MET A 23 -17.19 23.67 19.55
CA MET A 23 -16.18 24.42 18.78
C MET A 23 -16.89 25.32 17.77
N SER A 24 -16.53 26.60 17.73
CA SER A 24 -17.10 27.52 16.74
C SER A 24 -16.56 27.26 15.32
N VAL A 25 -17.36 27.61 14.31
CA VAL A 25 -16.92 27.54 12.90
C VAL A 25 -15.73 28.47 12.67
N TYR A 26 -15.75 29.66 13.27
CA TYR A 26 -14.66 30.63 13.16
C TYR A 26 -13.34 30.07 13.68
N GLN A 27 -13.35 29.54 14.91
CA GLN A 27 -12.16 28.92 15.52
C GLN A 27 -11.62 27.76 14.65
N HIS A 28 -12.50 26.86 14.23
CA HIS A 28 -12.10 25.72 13.42
C HIS A 28 -11.47 26.15 12.09
N CYS A 29 -12.05 27.14 11.43
CA CYS A 29 -11.53 27.72 10.19
C CYS A 29 -10.15 28.36 10.39
N VAL A 30 -9.97 29.16 11.44
CA VAL A 30 -8.67 29.75 11.78
C VAL A 30 -7.63 28.67 12.04
N ASP A 31 -7.96 27.69 12.87
CA ASP A 31 -7.04 26.59 13.20
C ASP A 31 -6.62 25.79 11.97
N ALA A 32 -7.54 25.49 11.05
CA ALA A 32 -7.24 24.79 9.80
C ALA A 32 -6.30 25.59 8.88
N GLY A 33 -6.52 26.90 8.78
CA GLY A 33 -5.61 27.82 8.06
C GLY A 33 -4.21 27.85 8.65
N LEU A 34 -4.10 27.92 10.00
CA LEU A 34 -2.82 27.89 10.71
C LEU A 34 -2.12 26.53 10.57
N ALA A 35 -2.87 25.42 10.61
CA ALA A 35 -2.31 24.10 10.41
C ALA A 35 -1.77 23.92 8.97
N CYS A 36 -2.52 24.38 7.97
CA CYS A 36 -2.07 24.38 6.58
C CYS A 36 -0.79 25.21 6.40
N LYS A 37 -0.76 26.42 6.97
CA LYS A 37 0.42 27.28 6.96
C LYS A 37 1.63 26.59 7.58
N THR A 38 1.47 26.01 8.77
CA THR A 38 2.57 25.32 9.48
C THR A 38 3.07 24.11 8.69
N LEU A 39 2.18 23.33 8.09
CA LEU A 39 2.58 22.20 7.24
C LEU A 39 3.40 22.65 6.04
N LEU A 40 3.00 23.74 5.37
CA LEU A 40 3.70 24.26 4.18
C LEU A 40 5.04 24.91 4.52
N GLU A 41 5.13 25.60 5.64
CA GLU A 41 6.35 26.34 6.06
C GLU A 41 7.37 25.45 6.77
N PHE A 42 6.94 24.33 7.39
CA PHE A 42 7.80 23.48 8.20
C PHE A 42 7.97 22.09 7.62
N VAL A 43 6.88 21.30 7.44
CA VAL A 43 6.99 19.89 7.03
C VAL A 43 7.27 19.75 5.53
N TYR A 44 6.56 20.52 4.72
CA TYR A 44 6.56 20.39 3.26
C TYR A 44 7.25 21.53 2.54
N LYS A 45 8.03 22.35 3.25
CA LYS A 45 8.69 23.53 2.71
C LYS A 45 9.54 23.24 1.48
N ASP A 46 10.48 22.30 1.63
CA ASP A 46 11.45 21.95 0.59
C ASP A 46 10.89 20.94 -0.44
N THR A 47 9.65 20.50 -0.26
CA THR A 47 9.00 19.50 -1.10
C THR A 47 7.74 20.07 -1.75
N LEU A 48 6.58 19.89 -1.13
CA LEU A 48 5.29 20.26 -1.74
C LEU A 48 5.16 21.77 -1.99
N THR A 49 5.64 22.61 -1.07
CA THR A 49 5.63 24.07 -1.25
C THR A 49 6.47 24.45 -2.46
N SER A 50 7.66 23.86 -2.62
CA SER A 50 8.51 24.07 -3.81
C SER A 50 7.82 23.60 -5.10
N ILE A 51 7.07 22.48 -5.05
CA ILE A 51 6.29 22.00 -6.20
C ILE A 51 5.19 23.01 -6.56
N PHE A 52 4.48 23.58 -5.59
CA PHE A 52 3.46 24.61 -5.84
C PHE A 52 4.05 25.87 -6.44
N ILE A 53 5.19 26.34 -5.92
CA ILE A 53 5.95 27.47 -6.48
C ILE A 53 6.25 27.24 -7.95
N ASN A 54 6.84 26.09 -8.28
CA ASN A 54 7.24 25.77 -9.65
C ASN A 54 6.05 25.62 -10.60
N LYS A 55 5.00 24.93 -10.14
CA LYS A 55 3.82 24.64 -10.97
C LYS A 55 2.92 25.85 -11.20
N LEU A 56 2.74 26.69 -10.19
CA LEU A 56 1.93 27.90 -10.29
C LEU A 56 2.72 29.12 -10.76
N GLY A 57 4.06 29.07 -10.73
CA GLY A 57 4.91 30.19 -11.15
C GLY A 57 4.82 31.39 -10.21
N ALA A 58 4.65 31.16 -8.91
CA ALA A 58 4.48 32.19 -7.90
C ALA A 58 5.55 32.09 -6.80
N ASP A 59 5.75 33.16 -6.02
CA ASP A 59 6.69 33.16 -4.90
C ASP A 59 6.14 32.36 -3.69
N GLU A 60 7.05 31.93 -2.79
CA GLU A 60 6.73 31.13 -1.60
C GLU A 60 5.64 31.80 -0.74
N LYS A 61 5.77 33.13 -0.50
CA LYS A 61 4.82 33.87 0.32
C LYS A 61 3.43 33.85 -0.28
N SER A 62 3.31 34.12 -1.59
CA SER A 62 2.02 34.10 -2.31
C SER A 62 1.38 32.70 -2.30
N ILE A 63 2.17 31.63 -2.38
CA ILE A 63 1.69 30.25 -2.30
C ILE A 63 1.16 29.93 -0.90
N VAL A 64 1.94 30.24 0.14
CA VAL A 64 1.53 29.96 1.53
C VAL A 64 0.29 30.77 1.92
N GLU A 65 0.24 32.06 1.57
CA GLU A 65 -0.93 32.93 1.78
C GLU A 65 -2.17 32.36 1.08
N CYS A 66 -2.06 32.00 -0.19
CA CYS A 66 -3.15 31.43 -0.99
C CYS A 66 -3.69 30.13 -0.36
N MET A 67 -2.81 29.14 -0.11
CA MET A 67 -3.21 27.85 0.40
C MET A 67 -3.80 27.94 1.80
N SER A 68 -3.23 28.77 2.68
CA SER A 68 -3.72 28.97 4.05
C SER A 68 -5.08 29.66 4.06
N PHE A 69 -5.28 30.65 3.18
CA PHE A 69 -6.56 31.33 3.02
C PHE A 69 -7.65 30.35 2.57
N PHE A 70 -7.43 29.60 1.49
CA PHE A 70 -8.40 28.61 1.02
C PHE A 70 -8.62 27.50 2.06
N ALA A 71 -7.59 27.05 2.78
CA ALA A 71 -7.76 26.07 3.85
C ALA A 71 -8.63 26.62 5.00
N ALA A 72 -8.48 27.89 5.37
CA ALA A 72 -9.34 28.53 6.35
C ALA A 72 -10.81 28.60 5.90
N LEU A 73 -11.09 28.60 4.60
CA LEU A 73 -12.46 28.70 4.06
C LEU A 73 -13.19 27.36 3.92
N HIS A 74 -12.54 26.22 4.20
CA HIS A 74 -13.06 24.88 3.85
C HIS A 74 -14.46 24.60 4.45
N ASP A 75 -14.74 25.11 5.63
CA ASP A 75 -15.96 24.86 6.41
C ASP A 75 -16.92 26.06 6.48
N LEU A 76 -16.74 27.07 5.62
CA LEU A 76 -17.63 28.24 5.54
C LEU A 76 -19.12 27.85 5.43
N GLY A 77 -19.42 26.78 4.70
CA GLY A 77 -20.77 26.27 4.52
C GLY A 77 -21.40 25.63 5.77
N LYS A 78 -20.66 25.44 6.85
CA LYS A 78 -21.24 25.07 8.15
C LYS A 78 -22.10 26.19 8.73
N ILE A 79 -21.90 27.45 8.31
CA ILE A 79 -22.83 28.56 8.58
C ILE A 79 -24.05 28.42 7.66
N HIS A 80 -24.92 27.51 8.03
CA HIS A 80 -26.17 27.23 7.33
C HIS A 80 -27.17 26.60 8.30
N LEU A 81 -28.43 26.97 8.21
CA LEU A 81 -29.49 26.51 9.12
C LEU A 81 -29.47 24.98 9.26
N TYR A 82 -29.51 24.24 8.15
CA TYR A 82 -29.59 22.78 8.17
C TYR A 82 -28.32 22.06 8.68
N PHE A 83 -27.19 22.76 8.80
CA PHE A 83 -26.04 22.25 9.51
C PHE A 83 -26.15 22.57 11.03
N GLN A 84 -26.56 23.79 11.37
CA GLN A 84 -26.59 24.25 12.75
C GLN A 84 -27.68 23.56 13.60
N ILE A 85 -28.78 23.13 12.98
CA ILE A 85 -29.83 22.36 13.68
C ILE A 85 -29.37 21.02 14.23
N ASN A 86 -28.16 20.55 13.90
CA ASN A 86 -27.57 19.37 14.52
C ASN A 86 -27.17 19.58 15.97
N PHE A 87 -27.06 20.84 16.43
CA PHE A 87 -26.66 21.24 17.78
C PHE A 87 -27.81 21.86 18.53
N ASP A 88 -28.13 21.38 19.72
CA ASP A 88 -29.27 21.87 20.51
C ASP A 88 -29.07 23.31 20.98
N ASN A 89 -27.88 23.65 21.47
CA ASN A 89 -27.54 25.04 21.86
C ASN A 89 -27.55 26.02 20.68
N ALA A 90 -27.19 25.56 19.44
CA ALA A 90 -27.33 26.42 18.27
C ALA A 90 -28.78 26.70 17.93
N ILE A 91 -29.70 25.74 18.06
CA ILE A 91 -31.12 25.97 17.89
C ILE A 91 -31.64 27.00 18.90
N ASP A 92 -31.24 26.87 20.18
CA ASP A 92 -31.64 27.81 21.24
C ASP A 92 -31.15 29.25 20.95
N GLU A 93 -29.93 29.41 20.46
CA GLU A 93 -29.40 30.71 20.06
C GLU A 93 -30.15 31.32 18.85
N LEU A 94 -30.49 30.47 17.85
CA LEU A 94 -31.25 30.91 16.66
C LEU A 94 -32.67 31.37 17.05
N VAL A 95 -33.32 30.74 18.02
CA VAL A 95 -34.58 31.16 18.60
C VAL A 95 -34.43 32.48 19.36
N ALA A 96 -33.46 32.56 20.24
CA ALA A 96 -33.18 33.76 21.04
C ALA A 96 -32.89 35.00 20.15
N SER A 97 -32.26 34.78 19.00
CA SER A 97 -31.95 35.80 18.00
C SER A 97 -33.11 36.05 17.02
N SER A 98 -34.25 35.41 17.20
CA SER A 98 -35.46 35.53 16.35
C SER A 98 -35.21 35.17 14.88
N VAL A 99 -34.18 34.34 14.60
CA VAL A 99 -33.90 33.82 13.26
C VAL A 99 -34.89 32.70 12.91
N ILE A 100 -35.26 31.87 13.88
CA ILE A 100 -36.29 30.85 13.79
C ILE A 100 -37.30 30.99 14.95
N SER A 101 -38.51 30.51 14.73
CA SER A 101 -39.55 30.48 15.77
C SER A 101 -39.41 29.24 16.67
N GLU A 102 -40.02 29.25 17.85
CA GLU A 102 -40.11 28.08 18.76
C GLU A 102 -40.79 26.88 18.09
N ASN A 103 -41.79 27.12 17.22
CA ASN A 103 -42.43 26.05 16.47
C ASN A 103 -41.49 25.41 15.48
N GLU A 104 -40.71 26.19 14.73
CA GLU A 104 -39.69 25.69 13.80
C GLU A 104 -38.61 24.94 14.56
N ALA A 105 -38.14 25.48 15.69
CA ALA A 105 -37.16 24.80 16.55
C ALA A 105 -37.63 23.41 16.98
N SER A 106 -38.89 23.26 17.35
CA SER A 106 -39.50 21.98 17.74
C SER A 106 -39.57 21.00 16.57
N ILE A 107 -39.87 21.48 15.36
CA ILE A 107 -39.88 20.67 14.13
C ILE A 107 -38.46 20.21 13.79
N TYR A 108 -37.49 21.13 13.84
CA TYR A 108 -36.09 20.82 13.53
C TYR A 108 -35.49 19.79 14.50
N ARG A 109 -35.75 19.93 15.82
CA ARG A 109 -35.34 18.91 16.81
C ARG A 109 -35.95 17.55 16.54
N ALA A 110 -37.24 17.50 16.15
CA ALA A 110 -37.96 16.25 15.91
C ALA A 110 -37.51 15.56 14.58
N LYS A 111 -37.15 16.34 13.56
CA LYS A 111 -36.93 15.86 12.20
C LYS A 111 -35.54 16.20 11.65
N ARG A 112 -34.50 16.30 12.49
CA ARG A 112 -33.12 16.62 12.06
C ARG A 112 -32.65 15.81 10.86
N LYS A 113 -32.97 14.51 10.81
CA LYS A 113 -32.55 13.61 9.75
C LYS A 113 -33.13 13.96 8.37
N ASP A 114 -34.23 14.68 8.33
CA ASP A 114 -34.91 15.09 7.10
C ASP A 114 -34.27 16.33 6.47
N TYR A 115 -33.52 17.11 7.27
CA TYR A 115 -32.86 18.35 6.89
C TYR A 115 -31.33 18.16 6.79
N ARG A 116 -30.86 17.30 5.89
CA ARG A 116 -29.44 17.09 5.68
C ARG A 116 -28.91 17.98 4.57
N ILE A 117 -27.79 18.66 4.84
CA ILE A 117 -27.09 19.46 3.87
C ILE A 117 -25.61 19.04 3.81
N ARG A 118 -25.04 19.15 2.65
CA ARG A 118 -23.61 19.01 2.43
C ARG A 118 -22.96 20.37 2.52
N HIS A 119 -22.41 20.70 3.70
CA HIS A 119 -21.79 22.01 3.98
C HIS A 119 -20.62 22.30 3.03
N GLU A 120 -19.90 21.27 2.56
CA GLU A 120 -18.84 21.41 1.58
C GLU A 120 -19.32 21.93 0.22
N VAL A 121 -20.54 21.59 -0.18
CA VAL A 121 -21.18 22.13 -1.40
C VAL A 121 -21.59 23.59 -1.17
N VAL A 122 -22.14 23.89 0.02
CA VAL A 122 -22.50 25.27 0.41
C VAL A 122 -21.27 26.15 0.42
N THR A 123 -20.13 25.68 0.96
CA THR A 123 -18.85 26.40 0.90
C THR A 123 -18.51 26.78 -0.53
N ARG A 124 -18.55 25.84 -1.47
CA ARG A 124 -18.24 26.12 -2.88
C ARG A 124 -19.18 27.15 -3.48
N GLU A 125 -20.49 27.02 -3.25
CA GLU A 125 -21.51 27.96 -3.79
C GLU A 125 -21.34 29.37 -3.22
N ALA A 126 -21.11 29.48 -1.92
CA ALA A 126 -20.84 30.75 -1.27
C ALA A 126 -19.61 31.46 -1.85
N LEU A 127 -18.51 30.74 -2.02
CA LEU A 127 -17.27 31.29 -2.61
C LEU A 127 -17.48 31.68 -4.10
N MET A 128 -18.19 30.86 -4.86
CA MET A 128 -18.51 31.18 -6.27
C MET A 128 -19.42 32.41 -6.39
N ASP A 129 -20.26 32.67 -5.41
CA ASP A 129 -21.14 33.85 -5.42
C ASP A 129 -20.43 35.11 -4.88
N GLU A 130 -19.57 34.99 -3.90
CA GLU A 130 -18.80 36.13 -3.39
C GLU A 130 -17.73 36.57 -4.39
N PHE A 131 -16.97 35.66 -4.93
CA PHE A 131 -15.88 35.93 -5.88
C PHE A 131 -16.32 35.79 -7.35
N LYS A 132 -17.46 36.37 -7.72
CA LYS A 132 -18.04 36.33 -9.07
C LYS A 132 -17.05 36.65 -10.22
N PRO A 133 -16.14 37.64 -10.10
CA PRO A 133 -15.18 37.95 -11.14
C PRO A 133 -14.25 36.75 -11.47
N PHE A 134 -13.96 35.89 -10.50
CA PHE A 134 -13.05 34.74 -10.62
C PHE A 134 -13.76 33.42 -11.05
N LYS A 135 -15.10 33.41 -11.24
CA LYS A 135 -15.84 32.20 -11.64
C LYS A 135 -15.30 31.52 -12.91
N ARG A 136 -14.60 32.24 -13.79
CA ARG A 136 -13.99 31.67 -15.00
C ARG A 136 -12.52 31.31 -14.82
N ASN A 137 -11.86 31.72 -13.72
CA ASN A 137 -10.50 31.39 -13.45
C ASN A 137 -10.38 29.90 -13.09
N LYS A 138 -9.49 29.15 -13.78
CA LYS A 138 -9.33 27.70 -13.58
C LYS A 138 -8.76 27.36 -12.22
N VAL A 139 -7.83 28.17 -11.72
CA VAL A 139 -7.18 27.96 -10.42
C VAL A 139 -8.21 28.13 -9.30
N PHE A 140 -8.96 29.23 -9.33
CA PHE A 140 -10.04 29.46 -8.37
C PHE A 140 -11.07 28.33 -8.35
N LYS A 141 -11.53 27.92 -9.53
CA LYS A 141 -12.43 26.76 -9.64
C LYS A 141 -11.83 25.50 -9.03
N GLY A 142 -10.57 25.22 -9.34
CA GLY A 142 -9.87 24.06 -8.80
C GLY A 142 -9.86 24.06 -7.28
N PHE A 143 -9.53 25.19 -6.64
CA PHE A 143 -9.60 25.32 -5.18
C PHE A 143 -11.00 25.16 -4.62
N CYS A 144 -12.02 25.80 -5.22
CA CYS A 144 -13.41 25.64 -4.79
C CYS A 144 -13.88 24.18 -4.86
N TYR A 145 -13.44 23.42 -5.88
CA TYR A 145 -13.74 22.00 -5.98
C TYR A 145 -12.94 21.17 -4.96
N ALA A 146 -11.69 21.52 -4.69
CA ALA A 146 -10.92 20.87 -3.62
C ALA A 146 -11.62 21.03 -2.27
N LEU A 147 -12.06 22.26 -1.94
CA LEU A 147 -12.83 22.53 -0.73
C LEU A 147 -14.12 21.71 -0.67
N SER A 148 -14.86 21.61 -1.80
CA SER A 148 -16.08 20.83 -1.83
C SER A 148 -15.90 19.33 -1.77
N SER A 149 -14.67 18.83 -1.82
CA SER A 149 -14.31 17.40 -1.84
C SER A 149 -13.61 16.93 -0.57
N HIS A 150 -13.44 17.79 0.44
CA HIS A 150 -12.66 17.47 1.63
C HIS A 150 -13.26 16.35 2.51
N HIS A 151 -14.51 15.94 2.27
CA HIS A 151 -15.10 14.74 2.87
C HIS A 151 -15.10 13.50 1.95
N GLU A 152 -14.33 13.53 0.85
CA GLU A 152 -14.19 12.42 -0.10
C GLU A 152 -15.52 11.92 -0.71
N LYS A 153 -16.49 12.81 -0.91
CA LYS A 153 -17.78 12.50 -1.53
C LYS A 153 -17.91 13.18 -2.89
N ASP A 154 -18.58 12.50 -3.83
CA ASP A 154 -18.88 13.07 -5.14
C ASP A 154 -19.87 14.25 -5.03
N ASN A 155 -19.46 15.42 -5.44
CA ASN A 155 -20.23 16.67 -5.36
C ASN A 155 -20.97 17.01 -6.66
N ARG A 156 -21.09 16.07 -7.59
CA ARG A 156 -21.81 16.27 -8.87
C ARG A 156 -23.33 16.30 -8.71
N VAL A 157 -23.85 15.83 -7.58
CA VAL A 157 -25.30 15.84 -7.33
C VAL A 157 -25.70 17.22 -6.81
N HIS A 158 -26.45 17.95 -7.61
CA HIS A 158 -27.12 19.18 -7.20
C HIS A 158 -28.33 18.85 -6.32
N GLU A 159 -28.16 18.74 -5.04
CA GLU A 159 -29.29 18.82 -4.12
C GLU A 159 -29.62 20.28 -3.88
N ARG A 160 -30.49 20.85 -4.73
CA ARG A 160 -31.16 22.12 -4.46
C ARG A 160 -32.26 21.86 -3.45
N THR A 161 -31.96 22.01 -2.18
CA THR A 161 -32.97 22.19 -1.16
C THR A 161 -32.53 23.30 -0.24
N ILE A 162 -32.62 24.52 -0.71
CA ILE A 162 -32.46 25.72 0.10
C ILE A 162 -33.86 26.30 0.28
N GLY A 163 -34.34 26.31 1.51
CA GLY A 163 -35.58 27.05 1.89
C GLY A 163 -35.32 28.56 1.79
N LYS A 164 -36.21 29.28 1.19
CA LYS A 164 -35.99 30.69 0.78
C LYS A 164 -36.05 31.74 1.89
N GLU A 165 -36.45 31.41 3.13
CA GLU A 165 -36.84 32.42 4.08
C GLU A 165 -35.73 32.93 5.05
N ASN A 166 -34.61 32.15 5.24
CA ASN A 166 -33.53 32.56 6.15
C ASN A 166 -32.17 32.69 5.47
N ASP A 167 -32.09 32.62 4.14
CA ASP A 167 -30.84 32.64 3.39
C ASP A 167 -30.04 33.92 3.58
N ALA A 168 -30.70 35.07 3.67
CA ALA A 168 -30.06 36.37 3.77
C ALA A 168 -29.21 36.50 5.06
N PHE A 169 -29.72 36.05 6.21
CA PHE A 169 -29.01 36.05 7.46
C PHE A 169 -27.72 35.19 7.43
N PHE A 170 -27.86 33.97 6.96
CA PHE A 170 -26.70 33.05 6.88
C PHE A 170 -25.68 33.53 5.85
N ILE A 171 -26.11 34.10 4.71
CA ILE A 171 -25.22 34.71 3.73
C ILE A 171 -24.43 35.88 4.30
N GLU A 172 -25.06 36.73 5.08
CA GLU A 172 -24.40 37.85 5.75
C GLU A 172 -23.36 37.38 6.77
N CYS A 173 -23.71 36.37 7.59
CA CYS A 173 -22.78 35.74 8.52
C CYS A 173 -21.61 35.01 7.80
N GLN A 174 -21.83 34.40 6.66
CA GLN A 174 -20.77 33.81 5.84
C GLN A 174 -19.81 34.87 5.32
N LYS A 175 -20.33 36.03 4.88
CA LYS A 175 -19.49 37.16 4.46
C LYS A 175 -18.65 37.72 5.60
N GLU A 176 -19.27 37.92 6.75
CA GLU A 176 -18.57 38.40 7.95
C GLU A 176 -17.43 37.44 8.33
N LEU A 177 -17.68 36.12 8.32
CA LEU A 177 -16.63 35.13 8.57
C LEU A 177 -15.52 35.23 7.52
N LEU A 178 -15.86 35.35 6.24
CA LEU A 178 -14.90 35.45 5.14
C LEU A 178 -14.01 36.70 5.31
N ASP A 179 -14.59 37.88 5.64
CA ASP A 179 -13.85 39.11 5.86
C ASP A 179 -12.89 39.01 7.06
N ASN A 180 -13.34 38.36 8.14
CA ASN A 180 -12.51 38.09 9.31
C ASN A 180 -11.34 37.14 8.96
N LEU A 181 -11.60 36.08 8.22
CA LEU A 181 -10.57 35.13 7.76
C LEU A 181 -9.59 35.77 6.78
N HIS A 182 -10.06 36.65 5.90
CA HIS A 182 -9.20 37.42 4.99
C HIS A 182 -8.27 38.41 5.75
N THR A 183 -8.72 38.92 6.90
CA THR A 183 -7.87 39.74 7.76
C THR A 183 -6.72 38.92 8.38
N ILE A 184 -7.00 37.67 8.79
CA ILE A 184 -5.99 36.76 9.39
C ILE A 184 -5.07 36.14 8.34
N PHE A 185 -5.63 35.76 7.22
CA PHE A 185 -4.93 35.13 6.08
C PHE A 185 -5.05 36.04 4.86
N PRO A 186 -4.31 37.17 4.79
CA PRO A 186 -4.44 38.10 3.69
C PRO A 186 -3.93 37.48 2.41
N PHE A 187 -4.81 37.43 1.40
CA PHE A 187 -4.46 36.95 0.07
C PHE A 187 -5.14 37.82 -1.00
N ASP A 188 -4.33 38.40 -1.86
CA ASP A 188 -4.84 39.16 -3.01
C ASP A 188 -5.36 38.22 -4.10
N MET A 189 -6.67 38.15 -4.25
CA MET A 189 -7.33 37.29 -5.24
C MET A 189 -6.90 37.55 -6.69
N GLU A 190 -6.46 38.77 -7.02
CA GLU A 190 -5.97 39.11 -8.37
C GLU A 190 -4.71 38.32 -8.74
N LYS A 191 -3.92 37.87 -7.76
CA LYS A 191 -2.76 37.02 -8.01
C LYS A 191 -3.13 35.69 -8.71
N LEU A 192 -4.35 35.19 -8.51
CA LEU A 192 -4.83 33.97 -9.20
C LEU A 192 -4.80 34.10 -10.73
N ASN A 193 -4.92 35.32 -11.25
CA ASN A 193 -4.87 35.57 -12.69
C ASN A 193 -3.44 35.43 -13.28
N SER A 194 -2.42 35.51 -12.42
CA SER A 194 -1.01 35.36 -12.81
C SER A 194 -0.51 33.92 -12.66
N PHE A 195 -1.26 33.03 -11.98
CA PHE A 195 -0.82 31.66 -11.76
C PHE A 195 -0.86 30.83 -13.06
N ASN A 196 0.14 29.98 -13.19
CA ASN A 196 0.20 29.03 -14.31
C ASN A 196 -0.94 28.00 -14.20
N ILE A 197 -1.64 27.78 -15.31
CA ILE A 197 -2.82 26.91 -15.37
C ILE A 197 -2.55 25.51 -15.94
N SER A 198 -1.33 25.20 -16.34
CA SER A 198 -1.02 23.92 -17.02
C SER A 198 -1.17 22.70 -16.10
N ASP A 199 -0.85 22.86 -14.81
CA ASP A 199 -0.80 21.78 -13.82
C ASP A 199 -1.77 22.01 -12.64
N VAL A 200 -2.83 22.78 -12.85
CA VAL A 200 -3.78 23.15 -11.78
C VAL A 200 -4.38 21.93 -11.10
N ASP A 201 -4.71 20.89 -11.86
CA ASP A 201 -5.32 19.69 -11.30
C ASP A 201 -4.38 18.95 -10.33
N THR A 202 -3.10 18.86 -10.64
CA THR A 202 -2.08 18.30 -9.74
C THR A 202 -1.96 19.13 -8.46
N VAL A 203 -1.91 20.46 -8.60
CA VAL A 203 -1.84 21.38 -7.46
C VAL A 203 -3.06 21.25 -6.57
N CYS A 204 -4.26 21.23 -7.15
CA CYS A 204 -5.50 21.11 -6.38
C CYS A 204 -5.64 19.75 -5.67
N THR A 205 -5.13 18.67 -6.30
CA THR A 205 -5.07 17.34 -5.66
C THR A 205 -4.15 17.35 -4.45
N ALA A 206 -2.98 17.92 -4.62
CA ALA A 206 -2.00 18.02 -3.55
C ALA A 206 -2.47 18.98 -2.44
N PHE A 207 -3.12 20.09 -2.80
CA PHE A 207 -3.76 21.00 -1.85
C PHE A 207 -4.88 20.28 -1.05
N LEU A 208 -5.75 19.54 -1.71
CA LEU A 208 -6.78 18.75 -1.03
C LEU A 208 -6.18 17.80 0.00
N SER A 209 -5.05 17.18 -0.32
CA SER A 209 -4.36 16.26 0.59
C SER A 209 -3.82 16.97 1.83
N ILE A 210 -3.26 18.16 1.67
CA ILE A 210 -2.82 19.02 2.80
C ILE A 210 -4.02 19.51 3.62
N LEU A 211 -5.10 19.89 2.95
CA LEU A 211 -6.35 20.31 3.61
C LEU A 211 -6.91 19.20 4.51
N PHE A 212 -6.97 17.95 4.02
CA PHE A 212 -7.34 16.81 4.85
C PHE A 212 -6.48 16.68 6.10
N LEU A 213 -5.16 16.77 5.95
CA LEU A 213 -4.27 16.68 7.10
C LEU A 213 -4.46 17.84 8.07
N SER A 214 -4.66 19.05 7.55
CA SER A 214 -4.91 20.25 8.37
C SER A 214 -6.19 20.13 9.17
N ASP A 215 -7.31 19.76 8.55
CA ASP A 215 -8.58 19.53 9.21
C ASP A 215 -8.49 18.41 10.26
N TRP A 216 -7.80 17.31 9.94
CA TRP A 216 -7.61 16.21 10.89
C TRP A 216 -6.80 16.60 12.12
N ILE A 217 -5.73 17.36 11.95
CA ILE A 217 -4.92 17.86 13.07
C ILE A 217 -5.80 18.66 14.03
N VAL A 218 -6.51 19.65 13.51
CA VAL A 218 -7.31 20.56 14.35
C VAL A 218 -8.62 19.92 14.83
N SER A 219 -9.04 18.85 14.20
CA SER A 219 -10.21 18.06 14.57
C SER A 219 -9.92 17.01 15.63
N SER A 220 -8.65 16.78 15.98
CA SER A 220 -8.26 15.77 16.96
C SER A 220 -8.62 16.20 18.39
N ASP A 221 -8.77 15.23 19.29
CA ASP A 221 -9.06 15.46 20.72
C ASP A 221 -8.03 16.34 21.42
N TYR A 222 -6.85 16.49 20.82
CA TYR A 222 -5.80 17.37 21.32
C TYR A 222 -6.26 18.84 21.37
N PHE A 223 -7.09 19.26 20.42
CA PHE A 223 -7.60 20.62 20.31
C PHE A 223 -9.06 20.76 20.76
N SER A 224 -9.84 19.70 20.76
CA SER A 224 -11.27 19.73 20.96
C SER A 224 -11.74 20.05 22.38
N ASN A 225 -10.89 19.95 23.41
CA ASN A 225 -11.32 19.98 24.81
C ASN A 225 -10.69 21.10 25.66
N LYS A 226 -9.94 22.06 25.09
CA LYS A 226 -9.08 22.88 25.97
C LYS A 226 -9.34 24.36 26.07
N ASP A 227 -10.08 24.99 25.16
CA ASP A 227 -10.27 26.43 25.19
C ASP A 227 -11.72 26.85 24.90
N ILE A 228 -12.64 26.44 25.78
CA ILE A 228 -14.08 26.76 25.69
C ILE A 228 -14.33 28.30 25.84
N ASP A 229 -13.40 29.01 26.42
CA ASP A 229 -13.56 30.47 26.68
C ASP A 229 -13.45 31.36 25.41
N PHE A 230 -13.09 30.80 24.27
CA PHE A 230 -12.91 31.49 22.99
C PHE A 230 -14.22 31.70 22.19
N PHE A 231 -15.35 31.30 22.73
CA PHE A 231 -16.65 31.34 22.06
C PHE A 231 -17.23 32.76 21.86
N ASN A 232 -16.72 33.76 22.54
CA ASN A 232 -17.28 35.13 22.53
C ASN A 232 -16.44 36.11 21.70
N ILE A 233 -15.84 35.68 20.59
CA ILE A 233 -15.00 36.59 19.83
C ILE A 233 -15.82 37.38 18.82
N CYS A 234 -16.52 38.37 19.32
CA CYS A 234 -16.49 39.71 18.76
C CYS A 234 -15.33 40.45 19.48
N VAL A 235 -14.09 40.03 19.26
CA VAL A 235 -12.98 40.41 20.17
C VAL A 235 -12.08 41.42 19.48
N GLU A 236 -11.58 42.37 20.30
CA GLU A 236 -10.57 43.35 19.92
C GLU A 236 -9.35 42.63 19.25
N ASN A 237 -8.80 43.19 18.17
CA ASN A 237 -7.69 42.66 17.37
C ASN A 237 -6.52 42.09 18.20
N LYS A 238 -6.23 42.60 19.37
CA LYS A 238 -5.14 42.10 20.24
C LYS A 238 -5.35 40.72 20.86
N GLU A 239 -6.59 40.29 21.06
CA GLU A 239 -6.88 38.96 21.59
C GLU A 239 -6.80 37.92 20.50
N ILE A 240 -7.19 38.28 19.29
CA ILE A 240 -7.01 37.43 18.08
C ILE A 240 -5.52 37.17 17.81
N GLU A 241 -4.67 38.22 17.89
CA GLU A 241 -3.22 38.07 17.71
C GLU A 241 -2.61 37.09 18.74
N LYS A 242 -2.96 37.22 20.00
CA LYS A 242 -2.50 36.30 21.07
C LYS A 242 -2.98 34.87 20.84
N TYR A 243 -4.22 34.71 20.38
CA TYR A 243 -4.74 33.41 20.06
C TYR A 243 -3.93 32.76 18.92
N ILE A 244 -3.72 33.48 17.80
CA ILE A 244 -2.97 33.01 16.65
C ILE A 244 -1.55 32.63 17.07
N GLU A 245 -0.86 33.40 17.87
CA GLU A 245 0.49 33.11 18.36
C GLU A 245 0.52 31.82 19.18
N LYS A 246 -0.35 31.71 20.18
CA LYS A 246 -0.47 30.51 21.01
C LYS A 246 -0.84 29.29 20.19
N ARG A 247 -1.86 29.44 19.35
CA ARG A 247 -2.40 28.30 18.56
C ARG A 247 -1.42 27.80 17.50
N SER A 248 -0.71 28.71 16.86
CA SER A 248 0.37 28.35 15.93
C SER A 248 1.47 27.54 16.63
N THR A 249 1.83 27.93 17.85
CA THR A 249 2.80 27.20 18.68
C THR A 249 2.30 25.81 19.06
N ASP A 250 1.04 25.69 19.47
CA ASP A 250 0.42 24.41 19.82
C ASP A 250 0.37 23.47 18.61
N ILE A 251 -0.07 23.96 17.44
CA ILE A 251 -0.10 23.22 16.18
C ILE A 251 1.29 22.76 15.78
N TYR A 252 2.29 23.65 15.82
CA TYR A 252 3.67 23.30 15.53
C TYR A 252 4.18 22.17 16.44
N ASN A 253 3.91 22.27 17.74
CA ASN A 253 4.32 21.24 18.69
C ASN A 253 3.62 19.91 18.46
N VAL A 254 2.35 19.90 18.10
CA VAL A 254 1.62 18.69 17.74
C VAL A 254 2.21 18.06 16.48
N ILE A 255 2.45 18.83 15.45
CA ILE A 255 3.05 18.36 14.20
C ILE A 255 4.44 17.78 14.44
N LYS A 256 5.31 18.52 15.14
CA LYS A 256 6.70 18.14 15.36
C LYS A 256 6.86 16.98 16.34
N ASN A 257 6.13 16.97 17.46
CA ASN A 257 6.38 16.06 18.57
C ASN A 257 5.37 14.92 18.70
N ASN A 258 4.09 15.14 18.34
CA ASN A 258 3.05 14.14 18.47
C ASN A 258 2.86 13.35 17.17
N LEU A 259 2.93 14.02 16.02
CA LEU A 259 2.88 13.38 14.71
C LEU A 259 4.28 12.96 14.20
N ASN A 260 5.36 13.38 14.91
CA ASN A 260 6.75 13.15 14.49
C ASN A 260 7.04 13.56 13.05
N LEU A 261 6.32 14.53 12.52
CA LEU A 261 6.59 15.09 11.20
C LEU A 261 7.69 16.16 11.34
N ASN A 262 8.90 15.69 11.66
CA ASN A 262 10.05 16.54 11.89
C ASN A 262 11.14 16.34 10.81
N PRO A 263 11.25 17.26 9.82
CA PRO A 263 12.24 17.14 8.75
C PRO A 263 13.70 17.24 9.24
N GLU A 264 13.95 17.68 10.48
CA GLU A 264 15.30 17.73 11.07
C GLU A 264 15.83 16.33 11.43
N LYS A 265 14.94 15.33 11.58
CA LYS A 265 15.30 13.95 11.95
C LYS A 265 15.21 13.04 10.73
N ARG A 266 16.25 13.05 9.91
CA ARG A 266 16.34 12.22 8.70
C ARG A 266 17.27 11.04 8.90
N ILE A 267 16.89 9.88 8.36
CA ILE A 267 17.78 8.74 8.24
C ILE A 267 18.87 9.04 7.20
N ASP A 268 20.09 8.70 7.51
CA ASP A 268 21.22 8.88 6.58
C ASP A 268 21.59 7.55 5.90
N LEU A 269 21.24 7.44 4.63
CA LEU A 269 21.54 6.31 3.75
C LEU A 269 22.56 6.67 2.67
N SER A 270 23.31 7.77 2.85
CA SER A 270 24.20 8.34 1.82
C SER A 270 25.46 7.51 1.57
N THR A 271 25.80 6.54 2.41
CA THR A 271 26.95 5.67 2.22
C THR A 271 26.63 4.22 2.56
N PHE A 272 27.30 3.29 1.88
CA PHE A 272 27.16 1.87 2.20
C PHE A 272 27.66 1.53 3.61
N SER A 273 28.62 2.29 4.16
CA SER A 273 29.07 2.13 5.55
C SER A 273 27.93 2.30 6.54
N LYS A 274 27.08 3.29 6.35
CA LYS A 274 25.90 3.54 7.21
C LYS A 274 24.81 2.48 7.04
N ILE A 275 24.66 1.93 5.82
CA ILE A 275 23.68 0.89 5.52
C ILE A 275 24.11 -0.47 6.10
N PHE A 276 25.40 -0.79 6.03
CA PHE A 276 25.93 -2.06 6.52
C PHE A 276 26.33 -2.03 8.00
N GLY A 277 26.49 -0.84 8.60
CA GLY A 277 27.08 -0.70 9.95
C GLY A 277 28.55 -1.10 10.01
N VAL A 278 29.29 -1.01 8.90
CA VAL A 278 30.70 -1.41 8.77
C VAL A 278 31.48 -0.29 8.10
N GLU A 279 32.64 0.09 8.63
CA GLU A 279 33.40 1.24 8.15
C GLU A 279 33.85 1.12 6.68
N LYS A 280 34.26 -0.06 6.24
CA LYS A 280 34.72 -0.34 4.87
C LYS A 280 34.08 -1.61 4.33
N PRO A 281 32.81 -1.56 3.88
CA PRO A 281 32.15 -2.73 3.32
C PRO A 281 32.73 -3.14 1.96
N ILE A 282 32.81 -4.43 1.71
CA ILE A 282 33.16 -4.95 0.39
C ILE A 282 31.91 -4.87 -0.49
N LEU A 283 31.95 -4.00 -1.50
CA LEU A 283 30.83 -3.77 -2.39
C LEU A 283 30.79 -4.79 -3.54
N ARG A 284 29.60 -5.23 -3.85
CA ARG A 284 29.34 -6.06 -5.04
C ARG A 284 29.35 -5.21 -6.32
N PRO A 285 29.51 -5.80 -7.50
CA PRO A 285 29.61 -5.05 -8.76
C PRO A 285 28.48 -4.03 -8.98
N VAL A 286 27.21 -4.41 -8.72
CA VAL A 286 26.07 -3.52 -8.88
C VAL A 286 26.09 -2.36 -7.87
N GLN A 287 26.49 -2.62 -6.63
CA GLN A 287 26.62 -1.60 -5.58
C GLN A 287 27.69 -0.59 -5.94
N LYS A 288 28.87 -1.08 -6.36
CA LYS A 288 29.96 -0.23 -6.81
C LYS A 288 29.58 0.62 -8.00
N LYS A 289 28.88 0.04 -8.99
CA LYS A 289 28.42 0.76 -10.17
C LYS A 289 27.47 1.89 -9.81
N VAL A 290 26.50 1.64 -8.94
CA VAL A 290 25.53 2.67 -8.50
C VAL A 290 26.23 3.74 -7.66
N GLU A 291 27.18 3.36 -6.81
CA GLU A 291 28.00 4.34 -6.07
C GLU A 291 28.74 5.28 -7.05
N ASP A 292 29.36 4.72 -8.08
CA ASP A 292 30.14 5.51 -9.04
C ASP A 292 29.26 6.46 -9.86
N ILE A 293 28.14 6.00 -10.40
CA ILE A 293 27.26 6.88 -11.21
C ILE A 293 26.59 7.98 -10.37
N CYS A 294 26.29 7.72 -9.11
CA CYS A 294 25.72 8.74 -8.21
C CYS A 294 26.71 9.82 -7.79
N LYS A 295 28.02 9.60 -7.95
CA LYS A 295 29.05 10.64 -7.76
C LYS A 295 29.04 11.67 -8.90
N ASP A 296 28.73 11.20 -10.12
CA ASP A 296 28.80 12.02 -11.32
C ASP A 296 27.50 12.73 -11.66
N LYS A 297 26.36 12.10 -11.42
CA LYS A 297 25.03 12.60 -11.82
C LYS A 297 24.00 12.44 -10.70
N LYS A 298 23.00 13.31 -10.71
CA LYS A 298 21.82 13.24 -9.84
C LYS A 298 20.65 12.65 -10.62
N PHE A 299 19.89 11.75 -9.99
CA PHE A 299 18.82 11.00 -10.63
C PHE A 299 17.49 11.16 -9.88
N LYS A 300 16.38 11.17 -10.63
CA LYS A 300 15.02 11.16 -10.10
C LYS A 300 14.34 9.79 -10.24
N PHE A 301 14.88 8.92 -11.07
CA PHE A 301 14.39 7.56 -11.26
C PHE A 301 15.58 6.64 -11.51
N MET A 302 15.52 5.45 -10.92
CA MET A 302 16.52 4.40 -11.13
C MET A 302 15.88 3.03 -11.15
N LEU A 303 16.10 2.28 -12.22
CA LEU A 303 15.71 0.88 -12.35
C LEU A 303 16.97 0.02 -12.31
N ILE A 304 17.07 -0.86 -11.30
CA ILE A 304 18.22 -1.72 -11.06
C ILE A 304 17.82 -3.17 -11.41
N GLU A 305 18.40 -3.67 -12.48
CA GLU A 305 18.21 -5.03 -12.94
C GLU A 305 19.44 -5.87 -12.62
N ALA A 306 19.32 -6.79 -11.65
CA ALA A 306 20.41 -7.65 -11.22
C ALA A 306 19.90 -8.98 -10.67
N PRO A 307 20.69 -10.07 -10.75
CA PRO A 307 20.31 -11.37 -10.20
C PRO A 307 19.99 -11.33 -8.70
N MET A 308 19.33 -12.37 -8.22
CA MET A 308 19.18 -12.57 -6.79
C MET A 308 20.56 -12.74 -6.13
N GLY A 309 20.74 -12.18 -4.93
CA GLY A 309 22.01 -12.27 -4.21
C GLY A 309 23.03 -11.19 -4.56
N GLU A 310 22.80 -10.31 -5.52
CA GLU A 310 23.70 -9.20 -5.88
C GLU A 310 23.59 -7.98 -4.96
N GLY A 311 22.79 -8.03 -3.90
CA GLY A 311 22.66 -6.92 -2.94
C GLY A 311 21.79 -5.77 -3.45
N LYS A 312 20.76 -6.08 -4.22
CA LYS A 312 19.80 -5.07 -4.76
C LYS A 312 19.18 -4.20 -3.69
N THR A 313 18.79 -4.79 -2.57
CA THR A 313 18.13 -4.05 -1.46
C THR A 313 19.03 -2.97 -0.90
N GLU A 314 20.28 -3.27 -0.59
CA GLU A 314 21.26 -2.30 -0.08
C GLU A 314 21.61 -1.26 -1.16
N THR A 315 21.67 -1.68 -2.42
CA THR A 315 21.87 -0.76 -3.56
C THR A 315 20.72 0.24 -3.66
N ALA A 316 19.46 -0.23 -3.50
CA ALA A 316 18.30 0.64 -3.51
C ALA A 316 18.27 1.61 -2.33
N LEU A 317 18.64 1.16 -1.14
CA LEU A 317 18.75 2.03 0.04
C LEU A 317 19.79 3.13 -0.18
N PHE A 318 20.95 2.79 -0.76
CA PHE A 318 21.98 3.77 -1.12
C PHE A 318 21.46 4.77 -2.17
N ALA A 319 20.88 4.28 -3.27
CA ALA A 319 20.31 5.13 -4.32
C ALA A 319 19.21 6.06 -3.75
N ALA A 320 18.33 5.51 -2.90
CA ALA A 320 17.32 6.29 -2.22
C ALA A 320 17.94 7.37 -1.31
N GLY A 321 19.01 7.08 -0.58
CA GLY A 321 19.73 8.05 0.23
C GLY A 321 20.32 9.20 -0.60
N GLN A 322 20.87 8.92 -1.79
CA GLN A 322 21.34 9.95 -2.71
C GLN A 322 20.17 10.83 -3.21
N MET A 323 19.04 10.20 -3.56
CA MET A 323 17.84 10.91 -4.00
C MET A 323 17.21 11.72 -2.86
N MET A 324 17.20 11.22 -1.61
CA MET A 324 16.74 11.97 -0.44
C MET A 324 17.50 13.29 -0.29
N ASN A 325 18.81 13.25 -0.41
CA ASN A 325 19.65 14.45 -0.31
C ASN A 325 19.40 15.42 -1.47
N THR A 326 19.16 14.91 -2.68
CA THR A 326 18.94 15.74 -3.86
C THR A 326 17.59 16.43 -3.86
N TYR A 327 16.54 15.73 -3.39
CA TYR A 327 15.14 16.18 -3.42
C TYR A 327 14.61 16.60 -2.04
N HIS A 328 15.49 16.73 -1.04
CA HIS A 328 15.13 17.12 0.33
C HIS A 328 14.04 16.25 0.95
N LYS A 329 14.07 14.93 0.65
CA LYS A 329 13.08 13.99 1.21
C LYS A 329 13.44 13.57 2.62
N ASP A 330 12.43 13.33 3.45
CA ASP A 330 12.61 13.02 4.88
C ASP A 330 12.87 11.54 5.15
N GLY A 331 12.50 10.68 4.20
CA GLY A 331 12.67 9.24 4.38
C GLY A 331 12.34 8.43 3.13
N ILE A 332 11.98 7.17 3.35
CA ILE A 332 11.70 6.21 2.30
C ILE A 332 10.38 5.47 2.53
N TYR A 333 9.74 5.07 1.44
CA TYR A 333 8.78 3.98 1.45
C TYR A 333 9.31 2.80 0.65
N PHE A 334 9.58 1.68 1.33
CA PHE A 334 10.05 0.47 0.68
C PHE A 334 8.88 -0.50 0.49
N ALA A 335 8.42 -0.62 -0.74
CA ALA A 335 7.28 -1.41 -1.16
C ALA A 335 7.69 -2.80 -1.65
N LEU A 336 7.14 -3.84 -1.05
CA LEU A 336 7.46 -5.24 -1.33
C LEU A 336 6.23 -6.01 -1.82
N PRO A 337 6.41 -7.16 -2.49
CA PRO A 337 5.30 -7.95 -3.02
C PRO A 337 4.40 -8.56 -1.93
N THR A 338 4.96 -8.90 -0.76
CA THR A 338 4.24 -9.64 0.29
C THR A 338 4.49 -9.08 1.69
N GLY A 339 3.54 -9.32 2.62
CA GLY A 339 3.71 -8.96 4.01
C GLY A 339 4.90 -9.66 4.68
N ALA A 340 5.14 -10.94 4.35
CA ALA A 340 6.26 -11.69 4.93
C ALA A 340 7.63 -11.09 4.57
N THR A 341 7.81 -10.68 3.30
CA THR A 341 9.03 -9.97 2.87
C THR A 341 9.15 -8.61 3.54
N SER A 342 8.02 -7.93 3.76
CA SER A 342 7.97 -6.65 4.49
C SER A 342 8.41 -6.80 5.94
N ASP A 343 7.96 -7.85 6.64
CA ASP A 343 8.37 -8.17 8.01
C ASP A 343 9.90 -8.39 8.13
N MET A 344 10.47 -9.14 7.18
CA MET A 344 11.91 -9.44 7.18
C MET A 344 12.77 -8.18 6.93
N LEU A 345 12.37 -7.35 5.97
CA LEU A 345 13.09 -6.12 5.68
C LEU A 345 12.92 -5.11 6.82
N TYR A 346 11.74 -5.04 7.44
CA TYR A 346 11.46 -4.17 8.58
C TYR A 346 12.46 -4.42 9.73
N GLU A 347 12.72 -5.68 10.09
CA GLU A 347 13.68 -5.99 11.15
C GLU A 347 15.12 -5.58 10.80
N ARG A 348 15.50 -5.72 9.53
CA ARG A 348 16.81 -5.27 9.06
C ARG A 348 16.93 -3.76 9.07
N PHE A 349 15.93 -3.08 8.57
CA PHE A 349 15.92 -1.61 8.49
C PHE A 349 15.80 -0.96 9.87
N LYS A 350 15.05 -1.59 10.79
CA LYS A 350 14.94 -1.17 12.19
C LYS A 350 16.31 -1.09 12.89
N LYS A 351 17.24 -1.99 12.56
CA LYS A 351 18.61 -1.94 13.09
C LYS A 351 19.34 -0.68 12.61
N ILE A 352 19.27 -0.39 11.30
CA ILE A 352 19.87 0.81 10.70
C ILE A 352 19.30 2.09 11.35
N CYS A 353 17.98 2.16 11.50
CA CYS A 353 17.30 3.27 12.17
C CYS A 353 17.79 3.44 13.61
N LYS A 354 17.83 2.35 14.38
CA LYS A 354 18.24 2.36 15.79
C LYS A 354 19.68 2.84 15.97
N GLU A 355 20.60 2.40 15.11
CA GLU A 355 22.02 2.82 15.16
C GLU A 355 22.18 4.33 14.91
N GLN A 356 21.23 4.95 14.21
CA GLN A 356 21.19 6.39 13.92
C GLN A 356 20.25 7.18 14.85
N GLY A 357 19.69 6.53 15.88
CA GLY A 357 18.76 7.19 16.82
C GLY A 357 17.41 7.55 16.21
N ILE A 358 17.03 6.94 15.07
CA ILE A 358 15.74 7.13 14.41
C ILE A 358 14.76 6.09 14.96
N LEU A 359 13.65 6.56 15.53
CA LEU A 359 12.62 5.68 16.10
C LEU A 359 11.40 5.54 15.16
N ASP A 360 11.25 6.45 14.18
CA ASP A 360 10.09 6.59 13.33
C ASP A 360 10.16 5.66 12.12
N LEU A 361 9.70 4.43 12.30
CA LEU A 361 9.61 3.41 11.26
C LEU A 361 8.30 2.66 11.37
N ASN A 362 7.49 2.70 10.33
CA ASN A 362 6.22 1.98 10.23
C ASN A 362 6.31 0.71 9.37
N LEU A 363 5.50 -0.28 9.75
CA LEU A 363 5.26 -1.50 8.98
C LEU A 363 3.83 -1.49 8.45
N LEU A 364 3.66 -1.49 7.12
CA LEU A 364 2.38 -1.26 6.45
C LEU A 364 1.96 -2.43 5.57
N HIS A 365 1.14 -3.32 6.10
CA HIS A 365 0.44 -4.37 5.36
C HIS A 365 -0.86 -4.77 6.08
N SER A 366 -1.70 -5.55 5.44
CA SER A 366 -3.06 -5.86 5.93
C SER A 366 -3.13 -6.48 7.33
N THR A 367 -2.06 -7.08 7.81
CA THR A 367 -1.98 -7.75 9.12
C THR A 367 -0.98 -7.09 10.08
N SER A 368 -0.42 -5.94 9.72
CA SER A 368 0.57 -5.24 10.55
C SER A 368 0.03 -4.84 11.93
N PHE A 369 -1.27 -4.60 12.04
CA PHE A 369 -1.91 -4.26 13.33
C PHE A 369 -1.84 -5.39 14.38
N LEU A 370 -1.60 -6.63 13.96
CA LEU A 370 -1.40 -7.78 14.85
C LEU A 370 0.07 -7.95 15.28
N SER A 371 0.99 -7.23 14.65
CA SER A 371 2.42 -7.35 14.93
C SER A 371 2.75 -6.75 16.30
N GLU A 372 3.43 -7.52 17.17
CA GLU A 372 4.01 -7.01 18.42
C GLU A 372 5.01 -5.87 18.17
N LYS A 373 5.62 -5.88 17.00
CA LYS A 373 6.62 -4.92 16.56
C LYS A 373 6.07 -3.52 16.45
N LEU A 374 4.81 -3.38 15.99
CA LEU A 374 4.14 -2.07 15.87
C LEU A 374 3.71 -1.55 17.24
N TYR A 375 3.24 -2.44 18.12
CA TYR A 375 2.79 -2.08 19.46
C TYR A 375 3.93 -1.52 20.33
N ASN A 376 5.11 -2.15 20.29
CA ASN A 376 6.27 -1.69 21.05
C ASN A 376 6.85 -0.36 20.55
N SER A 377 6.71 -0.04 19.27
CA SER A 377 7.09 1.28 18.72
C SER A 377 6.11 2.40 19.10
N THR A 378 4.85 2.07 19.34
CA THR A 378 3.81 3.03 19.74
C THR A 378 3.69 3.24 21.26
N VAL A 379 4.15 2.29 22.07
CA VAL A 379 4.09 2.33 23.55
C VAL A 379 5.24 3.14 24.16
N ASP A 380 6.36 3.30 23.48
CA ASP A 380 7.50 4.12 23.95
C ASP A 380 7.19 5.63 23.93
N TYR A 381 6.08 6.07 23.35
CA TYR A 381 5.58 7.44 23.49
C TYR A 381 4.80 7.58 24.80
N GLY A 382 5.53 7.70 25.89
CA GLY A 382 5.06 7.75 27.28
C GLY A 382 4.09 8.88 27.68
N THR A 383 3.12 9.19 26.86
CA THR A 383 2.14 10.25 27.09
C THR A 383 0.71 9.77 26.92
N GLY A 384 0.24 8.77 27.59
CA GLY A 384 -1.15 8.50 27.93
C GLY A 384 -2.32 8.90 26.97
N LYS A 385 -2.05 9.23 25.70
CA LYS A 385 -3.03 9.71 24.72
C LYS A 385 -2.98 8.84 23.48
N GLY A 386 -3.79 7.76 23.53
CA GLY A 386 -3.83 6.70 22.53
C GLY A 386 -4.26 7.11 21.11
N ASP A 387 -4.89 8.26 20.92
CA ASP A 387 -5.63 8.52 19.69
C ASP A 387 -4.76 8.98 18.51
N ILE A 388 -3.77 9.84 18.72
CA ILE A 388 -2.90 10.31 17.62
C ILE A 388 -1.87 9.23 17.21
N ALA A 389 -1.27 8.53 18.17
CA ALA A 389 -0.38 7.42 17.89
C ALA A 389 -1.12 6.28 17.19
N HIS A 390 -2.37 6.02 17.56
CA HIS A 390 -3.25 5.06 16.88
C HIS A 390 -3.61 5.53 15.45
N LEU A 391 -3.80 6.82 15.24
CA LEU A 391 -4.03 7.40 13.93
C LEU A 391 -2.86 7.12 12.98
N LEU A 392 -1.63 7.36 13.40
CA LEU A 392 -0.42 7.16 12.58
C LEU A 392 -0.03 5.68 12.42
N SER A 393 -0.39 4.82 13.36
CA SER A 393 -0.18 3.38 13.25
C SER A 393 -1.18 2.69 12.31
N SER A 394 -2.24 3.39 11.91
CA SER A 394 -3.23 2.85 10.99
C SER A 394 -2.65 2.70 9.57
N THR A 395 -3.10 1.69 8.83
CA THR A 395 -2.73 1.53 7.41
C THR A 395 -3.21 2.70 6.53
N ARG A 396 -4.07 3.57 7.05
CA ARG A 396 -4.63 4.73 6.32
C ARG A 396 -3.68 5.93 6.31
N THR A 397 -2.99 6.16 7.39
CA THR A 397 -2.13 7.34 7.63
C THR A 397 -0.68 6.98 7.90
N GLY A 398 -0.37 5.70 8.01
CA GLY A 398 0.97 5.22 8.33
C GLY A 398 2.05 5.62 7.32
N LEU A 399 1.66 6.02 6.10
CA LEU A 399 2.56 6.60 5.11
C LEU A 399 2.98 8.05 5.44
N LEU A 400 2.34 8.74 6.38
CA LEU A 400 2.79 10.08 6.80
C LEU A 400 4.11 10.02 7.59
N VAL A 401 4.37 8.95 8.33
CA VAL A 401 5.64 8.75 9.06
C VAL A 401 6.82 8.72 8.08
N PRO A 402 7.97 9.37 8.37
CA PRO A 402 9.07 9.52 7.41
C PRO A 402 9.57 8.20 6.81
N ASN A 403 9.72 7.16 7.61
CA ASN A 403 10.19 5.87 7.12
C ASN A 403 9.11 4.80 7.25
N ALA A 404 8.83 4.10 6.17
CA ALA A 404 7.88 2.99 6.20
C ALA A 404 8.31 1.86 5.26
N ILE A 405 8.01 0.64 5.69
CA ILE A 405 8.18 -0.59 4.91
C ILE A 405 6.82 -1.24 4.81
N GLY A 406 6.46 -1.75 3.65
CA GLY A 406 5.15 -2.38 3.49
C GLY A 406 4.96 -3.03 2.14
N THR A 407 3.71 -3.39 1.84
CA THR A 407 3.40 -3.97 0.54
C THR A 407 3.15 -2.88 -0.52
N VAL A 408 3.38 -3.23 -1.78
CA VAL A 408 3.11 -2.33 -2.93
C VAL A 408 1.65 -1.89 -2.97
N ASP A 409 0.74 -2.71 -2.47
CA ASP A 409 -0.68 -2.39 -2.37
C ASP A 409 -0.93 -1.06 -1.64
N GLN A 410 -0.18 -0.79 -0.56
CA GLN A 410 -0.31 0.46 0.20
C GLN A 410 0.14 1.69 -0.61
N ALA A 411 1.17 1.56 -1.46
CA ALA A 411 1.57 2.64 -2.37
C ALA A 411 0.53 2.84 -3.48
N MET A 412 0.01 1.76 -4.08
CA MET A 412 -1.03 1.86 -5.11
C MET A 412 -2.31 2.51 -4.58
N MET A 413 -2.67 2.26 -3.32
CA MET A 413 -3.82 2.91 -2.69
C MET A 413 -3.72 4.43 -2.60
N ALA A 414 -2.52 5.02 -2.77
CA ALA A 414 -2.35 6.47 -2.86
C ALA A 414 -2.96 7.05 -4.15
N VAL A 415 -3.14 6.24 -5.17
CA VAL A 415 -3.67 6.66 -6.47
C VAL A 415 -4.98 5.98 -6.85
N LEU A 416 -5.48 5.05 -6.05
CA LEU A 416 -6.80 4.46 -6.28
C LEU A 416 -7.92 5.39 -5.81
N LYS A 417 -9.10 5.27 -6.43
CA LYS A 417 -10.33 5.99 -6.04
C LYS A 417 -10.89 5.45 -4.72
N SER A 418 -10.07 5.42 -3.69
CA SER A 418 -10.38 4.88 -2.37
C SER A 418 -10.30 5.96 -1.29
N LYS A 419 -11.00 5.76 -0.17
CA LYS A 419 -10.90 6.68 0.98
C LYS A 419 -9.44 6.85 1.42
N PHE A 420 -9.06 8.07 1.79
CA PHE A 420 -7.72 8.45 2.26
C PHE A 420 -6.59 8.31 1.23
N SER A 421 -6.90 8.19 -0.07
CA SER A 421 -5.88 8.17 -1.13
C SER A 421 -5.03 9.45 -1.10
N GLY A 422 -5.64 10.61 -0.90
CA GLY A 422 -4.94 11.89 -0.78
C GLY A 422 -3.92 11.92 0.36
N LEU A 423 -4.26 11.40 1.54
CA LEU A 423 -3.32 11.33 2.68
C LEU A 423 -2.16 10.37 2.41
N ARG A 424 -2.42 9.25 1.72
CA ARG A 424 -1.34 8.34 1.30
C ARG A 424 -0.42 8.98 0.27
N LEU A 425 -0.99 9.71 -0.69
CA LEU A 425 -0.21 10.45 -1.68
C LEU A 425 0.65 11.52 -1.02
N LEU A 426 0.08 12.31 -0.10
CA LEU A 426 0.80 13.28 0.70
C LEU A 426 1.94 12.63 1.50
N GLY A 427 1.68 11.45 2.07
CA GLY A 427 2.71 10.67 2.76
C GLY A 427 3.86 10.23 1.87
N LEU A 428 3.65 10.03 0.56
CA LEU A 428 4.71 9.69 -0.40
C LEU A 428 5.52 10.93 -0.84
N VAL A 429 4.94 12.14 -0.83
CA VAL A 429 5.61 13.36 -1.30
C VAL A 429 6.95 13.61 -0.60
N ASN A 430 7.04 13.35 0.70
CA ASN A 430 8.28 13.55 1.47
C ASN A 430 9.21 12.32 1.47
N LYS A 431 9.03 11.37 0.56
CA LYS A 431 9.79 10.12 0.52
C LYS A 431 10.40 9.84 -0.84
N VAL A 432 11.39 8.97 -0.83
CA VAL A 432 11.78 8.19 -2.01
C VAL A 432 10.97 6.90 -2.01
N LEU A 433 10.31 6.60 -3.11
CA LEU A 433 9.56 5.37 -3.31
C LEU A 433 10.50 4.30 -3.86
N VAL A 434 10.67 3.21 -3.12
CA VAL A 434 11.39 2.02 -3.57
C VAL A 434 10.39 0.90 -3.80
N ILE A 435 10.36 0.30 -4.99
CA ILE A 435 9.48 -0.85 -5.30
C ILE A 435 10.37 -2.05 -5.64
N ASP A 436 10.27 -3.10 -4.84
CA ASP A 436 11.01 -4.34 -5.08
C ASP A 436 10.22 -5.32 -5.95
N GLU A 437 10.96 -6.18 -6.65
CA GLU A 437 10.45 -7.23 -7.54
C GLU A 437 9.35 -6.73 -8.50
N ILE A 438 9.59 -5.57 -9.15
CA ILE A 438 8.60 -4.91 -10.03
C ILE A 438 8.05 -5.82 -11.13
N HIS A 439 8.77 -6.85 -11.50
CA HIS A 439 8.35 -7.87 -12.47
C HIS A 439 7.30 -8.86 -11.93
N SER A 440 7.11 -8.95 -10.63
CA SER A 440 6.22 -9.92 -10.00
C SER A 440 4.74 -9.53 -10.04
N TYR A 441 4.43 -8.33 -10.53
CA TYR A 441 3.08 -7.79 -10.56
C TYR A 441 2.38 -8.12 -11.88
N ASP A 442 1.12 -8.53 -11.78
CA ASP A 442 0.31 -8.93 -12.93
C ASP A 442 -0.14 -7.73 -13.78
N ALA A 443 -0.75 -8.01 -14.93
CA ALA A 443 -1.19 -6.99 -15.88
C ALA A 443 -2.21 -6.00 -15.25
N PHE A 444 -3.08 -6.46 -14.35
CA PHE A 444 -4.02 -5.61 -13.65
C PHE A 444 -3.31 -4.63 -12.70
N MET A 445 -2.35 -5.12 -11.90
CA MET A 445 -1.57 -4.30 -10.98
C MET A 445 -0.71 -3.27 -11.72
N ASN A 446 -0.25 -3.59 -12.92
CA ASN A 446 0.54 -2.66 -13.74
C ASN A 446 -0.22 -1.36 -14.03
N GLY A 447 -1.55 -1.39 -14.19
CA GLY A 447 -2.36 -0.19 -14.38
C GLY A 447 -2.20 0.85 -13.25
N PRO A 448 -2.54 0.51 -11.99
CA PRO A 448 -2.29 1.38 -10.85
C PRO A 448 -0.81 1.74 -10.63
N ILE A 449 0.12 0.82 -10.89
CA ILE A 449 1.57 1.10 -10.77
C ILE A 449 2.00 2.16 -11.78
N TYR A 450 1.58 2.06 -13.03
CA TYR A 450 1.91 3.08 -14.04
C TYR A 450 1.29 4.44 -13.69
N THR A 451 0.07 4.45 -13.17
CA THR A 451 -0.54 5.68 -12.66
C THR A 451 0.24 6.25 -11.47
N LEU A 452 0.68 5.41 -10.54
CA LEU A 452 1.52 5.83 -9.41
C LEU A 452 2.84 6.44 -9.88
N LEU A 453 3.51 5.82 -10.84
CA LEU A 453 4.75 6.36 -11.42
C LEU A 453 4.54 7.72 -12.09
N SER A 454 3.41 7.92 -12.78
CA SER A 454 3.02 9.22 -13.35
C SER A 454 2.83 10.28 -12.26
N TRP A 455 2.15 9.95 -11.16
CA TRP A 455 2.03 10.84 -10.00
C TRP A 455 3.37 11.13 -9.35
N CYS A 456 4.25 10.13 -9.23
CA CYS A 456 5.59 10.34 -8.69
C CYS A 456 6.37 11.39 -9.48
N ASN A 457 6.34 11.32 -10.82
CA ASN A 457 7.00 12.36 -11.64
C ASN A 457 6.33 13.72 -11.48
N SER A 458 4.98 13.77 -11.44
CA SER A 458 4.24 15.04 -11.31
C SER A 458 4.45 15.75 -9.96
N LEU A 459 4.75 15.00 -8.91
CA LEU A 459 4.97 15.50 -7.54
C LEU A 459 6.43 15.40 -7.07
N ASP A 460 7.38 15.32 -8.00
CA ASP A 460 8.81 15.22 -7.71
C ASP A 460 9.14 14.16 -6.64
N ILE A 461 8.44 13.03 -6.68
CA ILE A 461 8.71 11.87 -5.84
C ILE A 461 9.75 10.99 -6.55
N PRO A 462 10.99 10.89 -6.05
CA PRO A 462 12.00 10.06 -6.67
C PRO A 462 11.65 8.58 -6.51
N VAL A 463 12.02 7.76 -7.52
CA VAL A 463 11.64 6.35 -7.58
C VAL A 463 12.86 5.46 -7.82
N VAL A 464 12.96 4.38 -7.04
CA VAL A 464 13.90 3.29 -7.28
C VAL A 464 13.12 2.00 -7.49
N LEU A 465 13.30 1.35 -8.63
CA LEU A 465 12.69 0.09 -8.97
C LEU A 465 13.73 -1.03 -8.98
N LEU A 466 13.42 -2.16 -8.37
CA LEU A 466 14.27 -3.34 -8.36
C LEU A 466 13.62 -4.47 -9.13
N SER A 467 14.43 -5.17 -9.89
CA SER A 467 14.00 -6.38 -10.60
C SER A 467 15.13 -7.39 -10.72
N ALA A 468 14.76 -8.67 -10.73
CA ALA A 468 15.65 -9.72 -11.20
C ALA A 468 15.42 -10.00 -12.70
N THR A 469 14.19 -9.85 -13.19
CA THR A 469 13.76 -10.36 -14.50
C THR A 469 12.83 -9.35 -15.18
N LEU A 470 13.32 -8.55 -16.12
CA LEU A 470 12.47 -7.64 -16.91
C LEU A 470 12.69 -7.84 -18.40
N SER A 471 11.59 -7.94 -19.15
CA SER A 471 11.62 -7.84 -20.61
C SER A 471 11.89 -6.40 -21.05
N ASN A 472 12.36 -6.24 -22.28
CA ASN A 472 12.58 -4.91 -22.84
C ASN A 472 11.28 -4.11 -22.97
N LYS A 473 10.16 -4.79 -23.30
CA LYS A 473 8.81 -4.21 -23.35
C LYS A 473 8.40 -3.65 -21.96
N ALA A 474 8.54 -4.45 -20.89
CA ALA A 474 8.20 -4.02 -19.55
C ALA A 474 9.06 -2.84 -19.08
N ARG A 475 10.37 -2.85 -19.35
CA ARG A 475 11.29 -1.77 -19.03
C ARG A 475 10.89 -0.46 -19.71
N LYS A 476 10.56 -0.50 -21.00
CA LYS A 476 10.06 0.68 -21.74
C LYS A 476 8.76 1.22 -21.14
N ASN A 477 7.82 0.35 -20.80
CA ASN A 477 6.53 0.74 -20.22
C ASN A 477 6.69 1.45 -18.87
N LEU A 478 7.56 0.96 -17.98
CA LEU A 478 7.85 1.61 -16.71
C LEU A 478 8.44 3.01 -16.87
N ILE A 479 9.40 3.17 -17.79
CA ILE A 479 10.00 4.48 -18.07
C ILE A 479 8.98 5.42 -18.71
N LYS A 480 8.19 4.93 -19.67
CA LYS A 480 7.09 5.67 -20.29
C LYS A 480 6.07 6.13 -19.25
N ALA A 481 5.69 5.25 -18.33
CA ALA A 481 4.75 5.57 -17.26
C ALA A 481 5.27 6.70 -16.36
N TYR A 482 6.57 6.68 -16.04
CA TYR A 482 7.18 7.75 -15.24
C TYR A 482 7.34 9.05 -16.03
N MET A 483 7.87 9.00 -17.25
CA MET A 483 8.21 10.21 -18.04
C MET A 483 7.04 10.79 -18.84
N GLY A 484 5.95 10.03 -19.06
CA GLY A 484 4.86 10.41 -19.94
C GLY A 484 5.20 10.39 -21.44
N LYS A 485 6.38 9.91 -21.83
CA LYS A 485 6.87 9.82 -23.23
C LYS A 485 7.61 8.52 -23.50
N ASP A 486 7.64 8.10 -24.75
CA ASP A 486 8.31 6.87 -25.16
C ASP A 486 9.83 6.94 -24.93
N ALA A 487 10.38 5.83 -24.44
CA ALA A 487 11.81 5.69 -24.16
C ALA A 487 12.54 4.95 -25.28
N VAL A 488 13.68 5.46 -25.70
CA VAL A 488 14.60 4.74 -26.57
C VAL A 488 15.67 4.08 -25.69
N LEU A 489 15.63 2.73 -25.62
CA LEU A 489 16.57 1.91 -24.86
C LEU A 489 17.43 1.11 -25.82
N THR A 490 18.73 1.17 -25.63
CA THR A 490 19.70 0.57 -26.56
C THR A 490 20.47 -0.61 -25.98
N LYS A 491 20.69 -0.61 -24.65
CA LYS A 491 21.51 -1.65 -24.02
C LYS A 491 20.73 -2.92 -23.71
N LYS A 492 21.33 -4.04 -24.07
CA LYS A 492 20.85 -5.40 -23.81
C LYS A 492 21.69 -6.15 -22.77
N SER A 493 22.66 -5.47 -22.15
CA SER A 493 23.49 -6.09 -21.10
C SER A 493 22.70 -6.44 -19.84
N TYR A 494 23.21 -7.37 -19.10
CA TYR A 494 22.68 -7.78 -17.79
C TYR A 494 23.84 -8.19 -16.87
N PRO A 495 23.95 -7.71 -15.63
CA PRO A 495 23.05 -6.74 -14.96
C PRO A 495 23.11 -5.34 -15.59
N LEU A 496 22.05 -4.54 -15.35
CA LEU A 496 21.87 -3.22 -15.97
C LEU A 496 21.25 -2.23 -14.97
N VAL A 497 21.72 -0.98 -15.01
CA VAL A 497 21.08 0.14 -14.31
C VAL A 497 20.56 1.12 -15.37
N THR A 498 19.25 1.38 -15.38
CA THR A 498 18.62 2.40 -16.20
C THR A 498 18.18 3.53 -15.30
N ALA A 499 18.61 4.75 -15.55
CA ALA A 499 18.33 5.88 -14.68
C ALA A 499 17.88 7.11 -15.49
N ILE A 500 17.10 7.99 -14.87
CA ILE A 500 16.65 9.25 -15.43
C ILE A 500 17.23 10.36 -14.57
N THR A 501 17.97 11.29 -15.22
CA THR A 501 18.54 12.45 -14.55
C THR A 501 17.48 13.49 -14.20
N MET A 502 17.87 14.51 -13.45
CA MET A 502 17.00 15.67 -13.16
C MET A 502 16.54 16.38 -14.43
N ASP A 503 17.37 16.37 -15.49
CA ASP A 503 17.11 17.03 -16.78
C ASP A 503 16.39 16.11 -17.78
N ASP A 504 15.73 15.05 -17.33
CA ASP A 504 14.98 14.10 -18.17
C ASP A 504 15.83 13.28 -19.16
N GLU A 505 17.16 13.18 -18.94
CA GLU A 505 18.04 12.34 -19.75
C GLU A 505 17.94 10.87 -19.28
N ILE A 506 17.69 9.94 -20.21
CA ILE A 506 17.73 8.50 -19.94
C ILE A 506 19.15 8.00 -20.10
N CYS A 507 19.71 7.44 -19.02
CA CYS A 507 21.05 6.86 -18.99
C CYS A 507 20.98 5.35 -18.73
N GLU A 508 21.73 4.56 -19.50
CA GLU A 508 21.85 3.11 -19.32
C GLU A 508 23.28 2.74 -18.97
N TYR A 509 23.49 2.03 -17.84
CA TYR A 509 24.80 1.66 -17.33
C TYR A 509 24.92 0.14 -17.21
N SER A 510 25.79 -0.46 -18.02
CA SER A 510 26.15 -1.88 -17.88
C SER A 510 26.94 -2.09 -16.60
N VAL A 511 26.68 -3.20 -15.90
CA VAL A 511 27.44 -3.61 -14.74
C VAL A 511 28.43 -4.70 -15.16
N ASP A 512 29.71 -4.44 -14.96
CA ASP A 512 30.75 -5.41 -15.29
C ASP A 512 30.95 -6.41 -14.14
N GLY A 513 30.83 -7.67 -14.46
CA GLY A 513 30.94 -8.74 -13.47
C GLY A 513 29.63 -9.04 -12.73
N SER A 514 29.58 -10.18 -12.10
CA SER A 514 28.52 -10.65 -11.22
C SER A 514 29.17 -11.53 -10.14
N PHE A 515 28.66 -11.42 -8.92
CA PHE A 515 29.07 -12.26 -7.81
C PHE A 515 28.62 -13.73 -8.03
N MET A 516 27.51 -13.91 -8.79
CA MET A 516 26.86 -15.20 -9.00
C MET A 516 27.06 -15.66 -10.45
N LYS A 517 28.10 -16.44 -10.72
CA LYS A 517 28.20 -17.17 -11.97
C LYS A 517 27.78 -18.62 -11.77
N LYS A 518 26.84 -19.09 -12.58
CA LYS A 518 26.33 -20.46 -12.54
C LYS A 518 26.15 -21.00 -13.95
N GLU A 519 26.68 -22.19 -14.19
CA GLU A 519 26.28 -23.02 -15.32
C GLU A 519 25.12 -23.93 -14.88
N ILE A 520 24.13 -24.07 -15.71
CA ILE A 520 22.91 -24.83 -15.44
C ILE A 520 22.70 -25.79 -16.60
N HIS A 521 22.57 -27.07 -16.27
CA HIS A 521 22.16 -28.09 -17.23
C HIS A 521 20.70 -28.44 -16.98
N PHE A 522 19.80 -28.00 -17.84
CA PHE A 522 18.38 -28.35 -17.75
C PHE A 522 18.20 -29.84 -18.13
N LYS A 523 17.63 -30.58 -17.19
CA LYS A 523 17.25 -31.98 -17.42
C LYS A 523 15.75 -32.15 -17.37
N PRO A 524 15.06 -32.17 -18.51
CA PRO A 524 13.61 -32.32 -18.55
C PRO A 524 13.18 -33.71 -18.10
N ILE A 525 12.17 -33.79 -17.24
CA ILE A 525 11.47 -35.01 -16.84
C ILE A 525 10.05 -34.92 -17.31
N ARG A 526 9.65 -35.60 -18.35
CA ARG A 526 8.26 -35.69 -18.79
C ARG A 526 7.51 -36.66 -17.89
N LEU A 527 6.48 -36.17 -17.20
CA LEU A 527 5.70 -37.01 -16.30
C LEU A 527 5.07 -38.20 -17.01
N ARG A 528 4.94 -39.32 -16.31
CA ARG A 528 4.06 -40.41 -16.64
C ARG A 528 2.81 -40.33 -15.80
N ALA A 529 1.70 -40.92 -16.23
CA ALA A 529 0.43 -40.90 -15.52
C ALA A 529 0.55 -41.35 -14.04
N ASP A 530 1.40 -42.36 -13.78
CA ASP A 530 1.67 -42.86 -12.42
C ASP A 530 2.74 -42.08 -11.64
N ARG A 531 3.39 -41.12 -12.30
CA ARG A 531 4.48 -40.26 -11.74
C ARG A 531 5.68 -40.99 -11.15
N LYS A 532 5.81 -42.32 -11.41
CA LYS A 532 6.91 -43.11 -10.85
C LYS A 532 8.27 -42.62 -11.30
N ASN A 533 8.40 -42.13 -12.52
CA ASN A 533 9.64 -41.61 -13.04
C ASN A 533 10.15 -40.36 -12.29
N LEU A 534 9.26 -39.52 -11.75
CA LEU A 534 9.63 -38.42 -10.85
C LEU A 534 10.15 -38.98 -9.52
N LYS A 535 9.43 -39.95 -8.92
CA LYS A 535 9.88 -40.61 -7.69
C LYS A 535 11.25 -41.24 -7.83
N GLU A 536 11.47 -42.00 -8.91
CA GLU A 536 12.76 -42.63 -9.22
C GLU A 536 13.89 -41.62 -9.31
N ALA A 537 13.68 -40.51 -10.01
CA ALA A 537 14.69 -39.46 -10.15
C ALA A 537 15.00 -38.79 -8.80
N VAL A 538 13.99 -38.52 -7.96
CA VAL A 538 14.19 -37.97 -6.63
C VAL A 538 14.95 -38.95 -5.73
N LEU A 539 14.62 -40.23 -5.77
CA LEU A 539 15.35 -41.28 -5.01
C LEU A 539 16.80 -41.43 -5.45
N GLU A 540 17.11 -41.29 -6.73
CA GLU A 540 18.48 -41.27 -7.23
C GLU A 540 19.31 -40.13 -6.66
N GLU A 541 18.71 -38.91 -6.60
CA GLU A 541 19.37 -37.77 -6.00
C GLU A 541 19.48 -37.89 -4.46
N ALA A 542 18.46 -38.47 -3.83
CA ALA A 542 18.49 -38.76 -2.40
C ALA A 542 19.62 -39.73 -2.01
N LYS A 543 19.91 -40.75 -2.81
CA LYS A 543 21.05 -41.66 -2.57
C LYS A 543 22.41 -40.96 -2.52
N LYS A 544 22.51 -39.73 -3.09
CA LYS A 544 23.72 -38.91 -3.09
C LYS A 544 23.86 -38.05 -1.81
N GLY A 545 22.96 -38.15 -0.84
CA GLY A 545 22.97 -37.36 0.42
C GLY A 545 22.71 -35.87 0.25
N ARG A 546 21.93 -35.45 -0.76
CA ARG A 546 21.69 -34.05 -1.13
C ARG A 546 20.44 -33.47 -0.49
N ASN A 547 20.49 -32.18 -0.18
CA ASN A 547 19.29 -31.40 0.14
C ASN A 547 18.53 -31.07 -1.15
N ILE A 548 17.27 -31.48 -1.24
CA ILE A 548 16.49 -31.46 -2.46
C ILE A 548 15.31 -30.49 -2.32
N ALA A 549 15.17 -29.56 -3.26
CA ALA A 549 13.92 -28.79 -3.45
C ALA A 549 13.04 -29.47 -4.48
N ILE A 550 11.73 -29.55 -4.21
CA ILE A 550 10.71 -29.89 -5.19
C ILE A 550 9.69 -28.77 -5.23
N ILE A 551 9.71 -27.96 -6.29
CA ILE A 551 8.86 -26.77 -6.40
C ILE A 551 7.71 -27.07 -7.37
N CYS A 552 6.50 -27.16 -6.80
CA CYS A 552 5.26 -27.42 -7.50
C CYS A 552 4.51 -26.12 -7.82
N ASN A 553 3.62 -26.16 -8.81
CA ASN A 553 2.83 -24.99 -9.19
C ASN A 553 1.56 -24.84 -8.33
N THR A 554 0.97 -25.97 -7.91
CA THR A 554 -0.25 -26.00 -7.11
C THR A 554 -0.05 -26.71 -5.77
N ILE A 555 -0.90 -26.36 -4.81
CA ILE A 555 -0.95 -27.04 -3.50
C ILE A 555 -1.29 -28.52 -3.66
N GLY A 556 -2.23 -28.85 -4.55
CA GLY A 556 -2.61 -30.22 -4.85
C GLY A 556 -1.44 -31.05 -5.37
N GLU A 557 -0.64 -30.51 -6.29
CA GLU A 557 0.58 -31.18 -6.76
C GLU A 557 1.59 -31.38 -5.63
N ALA A 558 1.81 -30.38 -4.79
CA ALA A 558 2.75 -30.49 -3.66
C ALA A 558 2.33 -31.58 -2.66
N MET A 559 1.04 -31.64 -2.30
CA MET A 559 0.48 -32.69 -1.45
C MET A 559 0.62 -34.07 -2.10
N MET A 560 0.30 -34.17 -3.38
CA MET A 560 0.40 -35.43 -4.12
C MET A 560 1.86 -35.91 -4.21
N VAL A 561 2.83 -35.03 -4.42
CA VAL A 561 4.26 -35.38 -4.42
C VAL A 561 4.69 -35.87 -3.03
N LYS A 562 4.22 -35.24 -1.96
CA LYS A 562 4.49 -35.71 -0.59
C LYS A 562 3.98 -37.14 -0.36
N LEU A 563 2.75 -37.42 -0.78
CA LEU A 563 2.15 -38.76 -0.70
C LEU A 563 2.87 -39.76 -1.57
N LEU A 564 3.24 -39.38 -2.81
CA LEU A 564 3.97 -40.23 -3.75
C LEU A 564 5.33 -40.66 -3.21
N LEU A 565 6.07 -39.74 -2.60
CA LEU A 565 7.38 -40.04 -2.03
C LEU A 565 7.27 -40.92 -0.79
N GLY A 566 6.22 -40.70 0.04
CA GLY A 566 6.07 -41.39 1.32
C GLY A 566 7.27 -41.13 2.23
N ASN A 567 7.68 -42.13 3.01
CA ASN A 567 8.88 -42.06 3.85
C ASN A 567 10.11 -42.56 3.05
N ILE A 568 11.14 -41.75 3.02
CA ILE A 568 12.43 -42.11 2.45
C ILE A 568 13.40 -42.31 3.59
N ALA A 569 14.00 -43.51 3.67
CA ALA A 569 14.92 -43.85 4.77
C ALA A 569 16.12 -42.87 4.82
N GLY A 570 16.33 -42.27 5.97
CA GLY A 570 17.43 -41.35 6.21
C GLY A 570 17.16 -39.92 5.71
N TYR A 571 15.94 -39.60 5.28
CA TYR A 571 15.53 -38.25 4.85
C TYR A 571 14.33 -37.74 5.65
N ASP A 572 14.41 -36.47 6.01
CA ASP A 572 13.24 -35.72 6.45
C ASP A 572 12.55 -35.06 5.24
N ILE A 573 11.24 -35.03 5.21
CA ILE A 573 10.45 -34.46 4.12
C ILE A 573 9.51 -33.41 4.68
N GLU A 574 9.80 -32.14 4.38
CA GLU A 574 8.97 -31.00 4.74
C GLU A 574 8.09 -30.54 3.61
N LEU A 575 6.86 -30.16 3.95
CA LEU A 575 5.88 -29.61 3.00
C LEU A 575 5.56 -28.15 3.38
N LEU A 576 5.60 -27.25 2.38
CA LEU A 576 5.41 -25.82 2.54
C LEU A 576 4.45 -25.24 1.49
N HIS A 577 3.29 -24.75 1.92
CA HIS A 577 2.32 -24.03 1.07
C HIS A 577 1.38 -23.14 1.87
N SER A 578 0.54 -22.36 1.18
CA SER A 578 -0.33 -21.36 1.82
C SER A 578 -1.56 -21.92 2.55
N SER A 579 -1.85 -23.23 2.47
CA SER A 579 -2.98 -23.87 3.18
C SER A 579 -2.60 -24.42 4.56
N PHE A 580 -1.41 -24.10 5.08
CA PHE A 580 -1.11 -24.26 6.49
C PHE A 580 -1.65 -23.08 7.31
N LYS A 581 -2.03 -23.32 8.57
CA LYS A 581 -2.29 -22.25 9.54
C LYS A 581 -1.09 -21.30 9.57
N VAL A 582 -1.33 -20.00 9.76
CA VAL A 582 -0.28 -18.98 9.78
C VAL A 582 0.86 -19.36 10.72
N LYS A 583 0.54 -19.85 11.93
CA LYS A 583 1.52 -20.31 12.93
C LYS A 583 2.38 -21.45 12.40
N ASP A 584 1.76 -22.50 11.89
CA ASP A 584 2.48 -23.71 11.46
C ASP A 584 3.35 -23.43 10.23
N ARG A 585 2.83 -22.66 9.29
CA ARG A 585 3.60 -22.21 8.14
C ARG A 585 4.83 -21.42 8.59
N LYS A 586 4.67 -20.46 9.52
CA LYS A 586 5.77 -19.63 10.04
C LYS A 586 6.83 -20.47 10.74
N ASN A 587 6.42 -21.48 11.51
CA ASN A 587 7.34 -22.43 12.16
C ASN A 587 8.13 -23.25 11.14
N LYS A 588 7.47 -23.77 10.10
CA LYS A 588 8.10 -24.52 9.00
C LYS A 588 9.06 -23.64 8.18
N GLU A 589 8.65 -22.42 7.84
CA GLU A 589 9.50 -21.44 7.14
C GLU A 589 10.74 -21.11 7.97
N SER A 590 10.57 -20.88 9.26
CA SER A 590 11.68 -20.61 10.20
C SER A 590 12.65 -21.79 10.30
N TYR A 591 12.11 -23.00 10.45
CA TYR A 591 12.92 -24.23 10.51
C TYR A 591 13.74 -24.41 9.21
N VAL A 592 13.10 -24.35 8.04
CA VAL A 592 13.79 -24.51 6.77
C VAL A 592 14.84 -23.42 6.56
N THR A 593 14.55 -22.17 6.97
CA THR A 593 15.50 -21.05 6.88
C THR A 593 16.68 -21.23 7.84
N GLU A 594 16.45 -21.78 9.02
CA GLU A 594 17.51 -22.06 9.97
C GLU A 594 18.48 -23.14 9.45
N VAL A 595 17.93 -24.25 8.94
CA VAL A 595 18.75 -25.42 8.55
C VAL A 595 19.29 -25.37 7.12
N LEU A 596 18.76 -24.52 6.25
CA LEU A 596 19.24 -24.33 4.86
C LEU A 596 19.66 -22.89 4.55
N GLY A 597 19.75 -22.02 5.56
CA GLY A 597 20.10 -20.62 5.41
C GLY A 597 21.61 -20.36 5.32
N LYS A 598 22.00 -19.10 5.57
CA LYS A 598 23.38 -18.62 5.45
C LYS A 598 24.34 -19.20 6.49
N ASP A 599 23.84 -19.57 7.66
CA ASP A 599 24.64 -20.15 8.72
C ASP A 599 24.90 -21.62 8.43
N LEU A 600 26.04 -21.89 7.77
CA LEU A 600 26.43 -23.25 7.37
C LEU A 600 26.68 -24.16 8.56
N SER A 601 26.96 -23.64 9.77
CA SER A 601 27.15 -24.45 11.00
C SER A 601 25.86 -25.18 11.41
N LYS A 602 24.68 -24.64 11.04
CA LYS A 602 23.37 -25.24 11.31
C LYS A 602 22.83 -26.09 10.17
N ARG A 603 23.62 -26.20 9.07
CA ARG A 603 23.13 -26.86 7.85
C ARG A 603 22.81 -28.32 8.09
N LYS A 604 21.57 -28.69 7.86
CA LYS A 604 21.14 -30.09 7.88
C LYS A 604 21.47 -30.76 6.54
N GLN A 605 21.71 -32.06 6.60
CA GLN A 605 21.83 -32.92 5.41
C GLN A 605 20.59 -33.80 5.27
N ASN A 606 20.36 -34.31 4.08
CA ASN A 606 19.28 -35.25 3.79
C ASN A 606 17.90 -34.67 4.06
N LEU A 607 17.64 -33.46 3.60
CA LEU A 607 16.33 -32.82 3.71
C LEU A 607 15.70 -32.65 2.33
N ILE A 608 14.48 -33.10 2.16
CA ILE A 608 13.64 -32.83 0.99
C ILE A 608 12.61 -31.79 1.38
N VAL A 609 12.57 -30.68 0.71
CA VAL A 609 11.52 -29.64 0.89
C VAL A 609 10.66 -29.59 -0.35
N ILE A 610 9.39 -29.91 -0.16
CA ILE A 610 8.35 -29.82 -1.18
C ILE A 610 7.56 -28.53 -0.92
N GLY A 611 7.35 -27.72 -1.95
CA GLY A 611 6.55 -26.51 -1.74
C GLY A 611 6.08 -25.86 -3.02
N THR A 612 5.39 -24.75 -2.86
CA THR A 612 4.87 -23.96 -3.96
C THR A 612 5.61 -22.62 -4.03
N GLN A 613 4.97 -21.55 -4.50
CA GLN A 613 5.53 -20.19 -4.62
C GLN A 613 6.19 -19.66 -3.33
N VAL A 614 5.89 -20.24 -2.18
CA VAL A 614 6.55 -19.89 -0.91
C VAL A 614 8.08 -20.09 -0.99
N LEU A 615 8.53 -21.12 -1.72
CA LEU A 615 9.96 -21.40 -1.91
C LEU A 615 10.62 -20.46 -2.93
N GLU A 616 9.85 -19.76 -3.76
CA GLU A 616 10.38 -18.87 -4.81
C GLU A 616 10.83 -17.52 -4.25
N GLN A 617 10.06 -16.91 -3.38
CA GLN A 617 10.20 -15.47 -3.09
C GLN A 617 10.70 -15.13 -1.69
N SER A 618 10.23 -15.79 -0.64
CA SER A 618 10.34 -15.23 0.71
C SER A 618 11.51 -15.75 1.55
N LEU A 619 12.19 -16.83 1.16
CA LEU A 619 13.15 -17.52 2.01
C LEU A 619 14.59 -17.37 1.50
N ASP A 620 15.53 -17.14 2.42
CA ASP A 620 16.96 -17.08 2.13
C ASP A 620 17.59 -18.47 2.35
N ILE A 621 17.29 -19.40 1.46
CA ILE A 621 17.60 -20.84 1.53
C ILE A 621 18.41 -21.32 0.34
N ASP A 622 19.09 -22.46 0.53
CA ASP A 622 20.00 -23.03 -0.46
C ASP A 622 19.86 -24.55 -0.55
N PHE A 623 19.64 -25.05 -1.76
CA PHE A 623 19.52 -26.47 -2.06
C PHE A 623 20.65 -27.00 -2.94
N ASP A 624 20.97 -28.28 -2.80
CA ASP A 624 21.98 -28.94 -3.61
C ASP A 624 21.42 -29.40 -4.95
N THR A 625 20.19 -29.87 -4.97
CA THR A 625 19.45 -30.33 -6.16
C THR A 625 18.07 -29.73 -6.20
N MET A 626 17.58 -29.47 -7.40
CA MET A 626 16.26 -28.87 -7.60
C MET A 626 15.45 -29.62 -8.65
N PHE A 627 14.23 -29.94 -8.29
CA PHE A 627 13.16 -30.36 -9.19
C PHE A 627 12.14 -29.22 -9.23
N THR A 628 11.86 -28.68 -10.39
CA THR A 628 10.87 -27.62 -10.56
C THR A 628 9.85 -28.00 -11.62
N TYR A 629 8.57 -27.88 -11.30
CA TYR A 629 7.54 -28.00 -12.31
C TYR A 629 7.65 -26.86 -13.31
N LEU A 630 7.30 -27.11 -14.56
CA LEU A 630 7.33 -26.11 -15.64
C LEU A 630 6.53 -24.87 -15.24
N CYS A 631 7.16 -23.72 -15.37
CA CYS A 631 6.58 -22.41 -15.09
C CYS A 631 7.15 -21.40 -16.09
N PRO A 632 6.62 -20.17 -16.19
CA PRO A 632 7.22 -19.13 -17.00
C PRO A 632 8.70 -18.92 -16.68
N ILE A 633 9.49 -18.55 -17.70
CA ILE A 633 10.96 -18.52 -17.63
C ILE A 633 11.50 -17.60 -16.52
N ASP A 634 10.83 -16.50 -16.24
CA ASP A 634 11.19 -15.56 -15.18
C ASP A 634 11.09 -16.22 -13.79
N LEU A 635 10.00 -16.94 -13.53
CA LEU A 635 9.80 -17.70 -12.30
C LEU A 635 10.79 -18.88 -12.22
N LEU A 636 11.08 -19.55 -13.34
CA LEU A 636 12.09 -20.60 -13.39
C LEU A 636 13.46 -20.06 -12.95
N LEU A 637 13.86 -18.91 -13.45
CA LEU A 637 15.12 -18.26 -13.07
C LEU A 637 15.13 -17.84 -11.59
N GLN A 638 13.99 -17.43 -11.03
CA GLN A 638 13.86 -17.12 -9.61
C GLN A 638 14.00 -18.37 -8.74
N ARG A 639 13.36 -19.49 -9.13
CA ARG A 639 13.50 -20.80 -8.46
C ARG A 639 14.94 -21.24 -8.45
N ILE A 640 15.62 -21.14 -9.59
CA ILE A 640 17.06 -21.44 -9.73
C ILE A 640 17.91 -20.54 -8.83
N GLY A 641 17.46 -19.35 -8.49
CA GLY A 641 18.07 -18.49 -7.48
C GLY A 641 18.15 -19.11 -6.07
N ARG A 642 17.42 -20.19 -5.79
CA ARG A 642 17.46 -20.97 -4.53
C ARG A 642 18.35 -22.21 -4.63
N TRP A 643 18.73 -22.59 -5.83
CA TRP A 643 19.62 -23.69 -6.07
C TRP A 643 21.07 -23.22 -6.06
N ARG A 644 21.93 -23.89 -5.25
CA ARG A 644 23.37 -23.58 -5.11
C ARG A 644 23.63 -22.09 -4.86
N ARG A 645 22.89 -21.53 -3.93
CA ARG A 645 22.92 -20.09 -3.65
C ARG A 645 24.16 -19.67 -2.87
N PHE A 646 24.64 -20.52 -1.96
CA PHE A 646 25.82 -20.28 -1.17
C PHE A 646 27.00 -21.09 -1.68
N ASN A 647 28.20 -20.54 -1.58
CA ASN A 647 29.42 -21.28 -1.88
C ASN A 647 29.70 -22.27 -0.75
N ILE A 648 29.68 -23.58 -1.08
CA ILE A 648 29.94 -24.67 -0.16
C ILE A 648 31.01 -25.54 -0.81
N ASP A 649 32.23 -25.53 -0.26
CA ASP A 649 33.41 -26.18 -0.84
C ASP A 649 33.26 -27.71 -0.99
N SER A 650 32.48 -28.32 -0.09
CA SER A 650 32.23 -29.78 -0.10
C SER A 650 31.18 -30.22 -1.13
N ARG A 651 30.59 -29.28 -1.85
CA ARG A 651 29.52 -29.59 -2.81
C ARG A 651 30.05 -30.18 -4.11
N VAL A 652 29.55 -31.34 -4.48
CA VAL A 652 29.88 -31.98 -5.79
C VAL A 652 29.45 -31.07 -6.93
N ASN A 653 30.33 -30.88 -7.92
CA ASN A 653 30.01 -30.08 -9.10
C ASN A 653 29.14 -30.89 -10.09
N ASP A 654 27.81 -30.77 -9.92
CA ASP A 654 26.80 -31.41 -10.75
C ASP A 654 25.71 -30.36 -11.08
N PRO A 655 25.87 -29.61 -12.18
CA PRO A 655 25.08 -28.43 -12.47
C PRO A 655 23.65 -28.70 -13.01
N ILE A 656 23.02 -29.77 -12.55
CA ILE A 656 21.72 -30.24 -13.06
C ILE A 656 20.56 -29.54 -12.29
N VAL A 657 19.62 -29.02 -13.07
CA VAL A 657 18.28 -28.60 -12.62
C VAL A 657 17.24 -29.43 -13.38
N TYR A 658 16.45 -30.20 -12.64
CA TYR A 658 15.39 -31.03 -13.22
C TYR A 658 14.14 -30.18 -13.45
N VAL A 659 13.65 -30.16 -14.70
CA VAL A 659 12.39 -29.49 -15.05
C VAL A 659 11.32 -30.53 -15.34
N VAL A 660 10.30 -30.55 -14.48
CA VAL A 660 9.19 -31.50 -14.59
C VAL A 660 8.17 -30.97 -15.59
N LEU A 661 8.07 -31.65 -16.72
CA LEU A 661 7.18 -31.32 -17.84
C LEU A 661 5.88 -32.12 -17.76
N PRO A 662 4.75 -31.60 -18.28
CA PRO A 662 3.51 -32.36 -18.45
C PRO A 662 3.71 -33.67 -19.22
N GLU A 663 2.70 -34.56 -19.20
CA GLU A 663 2.77 -35.88 -19.83
C GLU A 663 2.98 -35.77 -21.34
N GLU A 664 2.24 -34.88 -21.98
CA GLU A 664 2.35 -34.66 -23.42
C GLU A 664 3.10 -33.36 -23.74
N LYS A 665 3.80 -33.36 -24.88
CA LYS A 665 4.65 -32.25 -25.29
C LYS A 665 3.79 -31.10 -25.83
N PHE A 666 3.92 -29.92 -25.21
CA PHE A 666 3.19 -28.71 -25.54
C PHE A 666 1.66 -28.81 -25.38
N GLU A 667 1.17 -29.84 -24.69
CA GLU A 667 -0.24 -30.01 -24.36
C GLU A 667 -0.46 -29.78 -22.87
N TYR A 668 -1.09 -28.69 -22.53
CA TYR A 668 -1.27 -28.26 -21.13
C TYR A 668 -2.74 -28.30 -20.69
N GLU A 669 -3.71 -28.52 -21.60
CA GLU A 669 -5.15 -28.45 -21.32
C GLU A 669 -5.59 -29.28 -20.09
N ASN A 670 -4.97 -30.44 -19.90
CA ASN A 670 -5.25 -31.32 -18.77
C ASN A 670 -4.26 -31.12 -17.59
N SER A 671 -3.39 -30.15 -17.70
CA SER A 671 -2.38 -29.86 -16.67
C SER A 671 -2.87 -28.78 -15.70
N ASP A 672 -2.60 -28.94 -14.40
CA ASP A 672 -2.87 -27.91 -13.40
C ASP A 672 -2.05 -26.61 -13.62
N CYS A 673 -1.03 -26.64 -14.48
CA CYS A 673 -0.19 -25.49 -14.79
C CYS A 673 -0.97 -24.32 -15.40
N ILE A 674 -1.90 -24.58 -16.34
CA ILE A 674 -2.69 -23.54 -17.03
C ILE A 674 -3.72 -22.84 -16.12
N LYS A 675 -4.02 -23.42 -14.97
CA LYS A 675 -4.86 -22.76 -13.98
C LYS A 675 -4.16 -21.57 -13.31
N ILE A 676 -2.82 -21.50 -13.45
CA ILE A 676 -1.97 -20.50 -12.79
C ILE A 676 -1.22 -19.64 -13.78
N TYR A 677 -0.74 -20.22 -14.88
CA TYR A 677 0.12 -19.55 -15.86
C TYR A 677 -0.48 -19.58 -17.24
N GLU A 678 -0.21 -18.54 -18.03
CA GLU A 678 -0.64 -18.47 -19.42
C GLU A 678 0.04 -19.55 -20.27
N GLU A 679 -0.74 -20.26 -21.05
CA GLU A 679 -0.30 -21.39 -21.85
C GLU A 679 0.87 -21.06 -22.77
N ILE A 680 0.80 -19.92 -23.45
CA ILE A 680 1.84 -19.48 -24.38
C ILE A 680 3.20 -19.29 -23.72
N LEU A 681 3.23 -18.80 -22.46
CA LEU A 681 4.47 -18.64 -21.71
C LEU A 681 5.08 -20.00 -21.33
N LEU A 682 4.25 -20.97 -20.99
CA LEU A 682 4.69 -22.34 -20.71
C LEU A 682 5.26 -23.01 -21.98
N LYS A 683 4.57 -22.87 -23.10
CA LYS A 683 4.98 -23.38 -24.41
C LYS A 683 6.36 -22.85 -24.84
N TRP A 684 6.55 -21.52 -24.75
CA TRP A 684 7.82 -20.91 -25.13
C TRP A 684 8.93 -21.18 -24.10
N THR A 685 8.61 -21.37 -22.84
CA THR A 685 9.58 -21.79 -21.82
C THR A 685 10.03 -23.25 -22.07
N GLU A 686 9.10 -24.19 -22.33
CA GLU A 686 9.44 -25.56 -22.66
C GLU A 686 10.30 -25.62 -23.94
N GLU A 687 9.92 -24.89 -24.99
CA GLU A 687 10.69 -24.78 -26.23
C GLU A 687 12.12 -24.25 -25.97
N TYR A 688 12.24 -23.20 -25.13
CA TYR A 688 13.54 -22.64 -24.78
C TYR A 688 14.44 -23.68 -24.09
N ILE A 689 13.93 -24.38 -23.09
CA ILE A 689 14.69 -25.37 -22.32
C ILE A 689 15.14 -26.52 -23.19
N LEU A 690 14.26 -27.02 -24.07
CA LEU A 690 14.59 -28.15 -24.97
C LEU A 690 15.65 -27.76 -25.99
N ASN A 691 15.63 -26.52 -26.48
CA ASN A 691 16.59 -26.04 -27.49
C ASN A 691 17.88 -25.48 -26.86
N ASN A 692 17.91 -25.17 -25.59
CA ASN A 692 19.05 -24.60 -24.86
C ASN A 692 19.28 -25.38 -23.55
N PRO A 693 19.78 -26.64 -23.64
CA PRO A 693 19.92 -27.48 -22.45
C PRO A 693 20.98 -26.96 -21.46
N ILE A 694 21.88 -26.08 -21.89
CA ILE A 694 22.89 -25.44 -21.05
C ILE A 694 22.63 -23.94 -21.07
N CYS A 695 22.65 -23.35 -19.89
CA CYS A 695 22.44 -21.91 -19.67
C CYS A 695 23.50 -21.41 -18.67
N THR A 696 24.12 -20.27 -18.97
CA THR A 696 25.12 -19.65 -18.11
C THR A 696 24.56 -18.35 -17.53
N LEU A 697 24.35 -18.30 -16.23
CA LEU A 697 23.90 -17.08 -15.54
C LEU A 697 25.10 -16.28 -14.99
N PRO A 698 25.08 -14.97 -15.09
CA PRO A 698 23.99 -14.10 -15.56
C PRO A 698 24.02 -13.81 -17.08
N GLN A 699 24.96 -14.34 -17.84
CA GLN A 699 25.17 -13.98 -19.27
C GLN A 699 23.92 -14.23 -20.13
N ASP A 700 23.31 -15.40 -19.97
CA ASP A 700 22.13 -15.79 -20.76
C ASP A 700 20.81 -15.28 -20.18
N PHE A 701 20.84 -14.60 -19.04
CA PHE A 701 19.63 -14.19 -18.32
C PHE A 701 18.68 -13.35 -19.20
N ARG A 702 19.23 -12.31 -19.81
CA ARG A 702 18.46 -11.44 -20.73
C ARG A 702 17.90 -12.22 -21.92
N LYS A 703 18.71 -13.10 -22.50
CA LYS A 703 18.30 -13.95 -23.62
C LYS A 703 17.11 -14.86 -23.27
N CYS A 704 17.13 -15.46 -22.07
CA CYS A 704 16.03 -16.28 -21.57
C CYS A 704 14.71 -15.48 -21.52
N ILE A 705 14.76 -14.30 -20.90
CA ILE A 705 13.60 -13.46 -20.71
C ILE A 705 13.05 -12.93 -22.04
N GLU A 706 13.92 -12.38 -22.91
CA GLU A 706 13.51 -11.84 -24.21
C GLU A 706 12.93 -12.91 -25.13
N TYR A 707 13.43 -14.14 -25.05
CA TYR A 707 12.90 -15.26 -25.86
C TYR A 707 11.43 -15.56 -25.55
N VAL A 708 11.02 -15.43 -24.29
CA VAL A 708 9.65 -15.76 -23.86
C VAL A 708 8.75 -14.52 -23.85
N TYR A 709 9.24 -13.36 -23.38
CA TYR A 709 8.41 -12.20 -23.13
C TYR A 709 8.42 -11.10 -24.20
N ASP A 710 9.47 -11.04 -25.02
CA ASP A 710 9.56 -10.07 -26.13
C ASP A 710 9.25 -10.72 -27.50
N ARG A 711 8.98 -12.03 -27.51
CA ARG A 711 8.54 -12.75 -28.70
C ARG A 711 7.12 -12.33 -29.09
N VAL A 712 6.89 -12.15 -30.37
CA VAL A 712 5.59 -11.84 -30.98
C VAL A 712 5.24 -12.95 -31.98
N ASP A 713 4.06 -13.52 -31.82
CA ASP A 713 3.55 -14.53 -32.78
C ASP A 713 2.08 -14.24 -33.09
N LEU A 714 1.86 -13.45 -34.13
CA LEU A 714 0.51 -13.04 -34.54
C LEU A 714 -0.34 -14.18 -35.17
N ASN A 715 0.27 -15.36 -35.41
CA ASN A 715 -0.42 -16.55 -35.92
C ASN A 715 -0.83 -17.51 -34.79
N ASP A 716 -0.35 -17.32 -33.58
CA ASP A 716 -0.69 -18.15 -32.41
C ASP A 716 -1.86 -17.55 -31.65
N THR A 717 -2.98 -18.28 -31.57
CA THR A 717 -4.22 -17.83 -30.90
C THR A 717 -4.01 -17.62 -29.40
N ALA A 718 -3.24 -18.47 -28.72
CA ALA A 718 -2.96 -18.34 -27.30
C ALA A 718 -2.15 -17.06 -27.01
N TYR A 719 -1.24 -16.68 -27.92
CA TYR A 719 -0.54 -15.39 -27.82
C TYR A 719 -1.50 -14.20 -27.95
N LEU A 720 -2.39 -14.22 -28.94
CA LEU A 720 -3.33 -13.12 -29.16
C LEU A 720 -4.32 -12.98 -27.99
N GLU A 721 -4.82 -14.09 -27.47
CA GLU A 721 -5.70 -14.11 -26.30
C GLU A 721 -5.01 -13.54 -25.06
N LYS A 722 -3.76 -13.93 -24.81
CA LYS A 722 -2.95 -13.38 -23.71
C LYS A 722 -2.76 -11.87 -23.84
N GLU A 723 -2.32 -11.38 -25.00
CA GLU A 723 -2.11 -9.94 -25.21
C GLU A 723 -3.41 -9.14 -25.04
N ALA A 724 -4.53 -9.64 -25.55
CA ALA A 724 -5.84 -9.01 -25.40
C ALA A 724 -6.28 -8.97 -23.92
N LYS A 725 -6.08 -10.07 -23.19
CA LYS A 725 -6.37 -10.20 -21.77
C LYS A 725 -5.51 -9.25 -20.93
N ASP A 726 -4.20 -9.19 -21.19
CA ASP A 726 -3.27 -8.32 -20.48
C ASP A 726 -3.63 -6.84 -20.67
N VAL A 727 -3.95 -6.44 -21.90
CA VAL A 727 -4.40 -5.07 -22.20
C VAL A 727 -5.72 -4.76 -21.49
N ALA A 728 -6.69 -5.67 -21.51
CA ALA A 728 -7.97 -5.47 -20.84
C ALA A 728 -7.81 -5.36 -19.31
N LEU A 729 -6.99 -6.21 -18.71
CA LEU A 729 -6.69 -6.17 -17.27
C LEU A 729 -5.96 -4.90 -16.88
N GLN A 730 -4.98 -4.46 -17.66
CA GLN A 730 -4.27 -3.21 -17.41
C GLN A 730 -5.22 -2.01 -17.48
N ILE A 731 -6.05 -1.92 -18.51
CA ILE A 731 -7.07 -0.85 -18.64
C ILE A 731 -8.03 -0.89 -17.46
N LEU A 732 -8.49 -2.06 -17.04
CA LEU A 732 -9.36 -2.22 -15.88
C LEU A 732 -8.68 -1.66 -14.61
N GLY A 733 -7.41 -2.01 -14.37
CA GLY A 733 -6.63 -1.47 -13.27
C GLY A 733 -6.48 0.06 -13.35
N GLU A 734 -6.16 0.59 -14.53
CA GLU A 734 -6.06 2.04 -14.75
C GLU A 734 -7.37 2.79 -14.50
N THR A 735 -8.53 2.19 -14.81
CA THR A 735 -9.84 2.83 -14.57
C THR A 735 -10.17 2.99 -13.08
N GLN A 736 -9.56 2.17 -12.24
CA GLN A 736 -9.69 2.28 -10.78
C GLN A 736 -8.77 3.35 -10.18
N ALA A 737 -7.83 3.86 -10.94
CA ALA A 737 -6.85 4.83 -10.48
C ALA A 737 -7.24 6.27 -10.86
N ILE A 738 -6.76 7.21 -10.07
CA ILE A 738 -6.88 8.66 -10.28
C ILE A 738 -5.75 9.06 -11.21
N LYS A 739 -6.05 9.32 -12.48
CA LYS A 739 -5.02 9.71 -13.47
C LYS A 739 -4.53 11.14 -13.24
N VAL A 740 -3.25 11.37 -13.48
CA VAL A 740 -2.70 12.74 -13.61
C VAL A 740 -3.35 13.36 -14.83
N SER A 741 -4.10 14.44 -14.62
CA SER A 741 -4.83 15.11 -15.69
C SER A 741 -3.88 15.86 -16.61
N GLN A 742 -3.94 15.55 -17.90
CA GLN A 742 -3.32 16.37 -18.96
C GLN A 742 -4.41 17.20 -19.66
N GLY A 743 -5.00 18.16 -18.92
CA GLY A 743 -5.98 19.09 -19.46
C GLY A 743 -7.46 18.73 -19.29
N GLU A 744 -7.79 17.64 -18.58
CA GLU A 744 -9.14 17.40 -18.10
C GLU A 744 -9.39 18.18 -16.79
N THR A 745 -10.62 18.61 -16.55
CA THR A 745 -10.94 19.38 -15.36
C THR A 745 -10.86 18.50 -14.11
N PHE A 746 -10.32 19.04 -13.02
CA PHE A 746 -10.22 18.48 -11.67
C PHE A 746 -11.48 17.70 -11.21
N GLN A 747 -12.66 18.10 -11.68
CA GLN A 747 -13.93 17.46 -11.38
C GLN A 747 -14.05 15.98 -11.76
N ARG A 748 -13.29 15.51 -12.76
CA ARG A 748 -13.42 14.13 -13.27
C ARG A 748 -12.45 13.15 -12.68
N THR A 749 -11.39 13.63 -12.03
CA THR A 749 -10.23 12.80 -11.69
C THR A 749 -10.13 12.40 -10.22
N LEU A 750 -10.69 13.18 -9.30
CA LEU A 750 -10.37 13.06 -7.86
C LEU A 750 -11.44 12.47 -6.97
N ILE A 751 -12.63 12.26 -7.44
CA ILE A 751 -13.73 11.92 -6.56
C ILE A 751 -14.01 10.43 -6.66
N PRO A 752 -13.80 9.65 -5.58
CA PRO A 752 -14.34 8.30 -5.50
C PRO A 752 -15.85 8.36 -5.73
N ASP A 753 -16.37 7.53 -6.61
CA ASP A 753 -17.81 7.33 -6.75
C ASP A 753 -18.33 6.58 -5.52
N THR A 754 -18.38 7.27 -4.39
CA THR A 754 -18.85 6.74 -3.12
C THR A 754 -20.30 7.09 -2.90
N SER A 755 -21.16 6.72 -3.83
CA SER A 755 -22.62 6.74 -3.62
C SER A 755 -23.11 5.70 -2.59
N ALA A 756 -22.23 4.87 -2.07
CA ALA A 756 -22.51 3.92 -1.01
C ALA A 756 -21.65 4.24 0.21
N ASP A 757 -22.29 4.51 1.33
CA ASP A 757 -21.66 4.77 2.64
C ASP A 757 -20.79 3.59 3.15
N ASP A 758 -20.80 2.45 2.47
CA ASP A 758 -20.14 1.19 2.86
C ASP A 758 -19.54 0.40 1.69
N ILE A 759 -19.13 1.04 0.58
CA ILE A 759 -18.28 0.30 -0.36
C ILE A 759 -16.93 0.14 0.31
N GLU A 760 -16.89 -0.93 1.08
CA GLU A 760 -15.72 -1.50 1.68
C GLU A 760 -14.61 -1.67 0.64
N PHE A 761 -13.40 -1.76 1.11
CA PHE A 761 -12.14 -2.14 0.50
C PHE A 761 -12.21 -3.12 -0.70
N GLU A 762 -13.34 -3.78 -0.90
CA GLU A 762 -13.59 -4.77 -1.95
C GLU A 762 -13.92 -4.17 -3.32
N ALA A 763 -14.35 -2.91 -3.40
CA ALA A 763 -14.74 -2.30 -4.68
C ALA A 763 -13.53 -1.90 -5.53
N TYR A 764 -12.41 -1.54 -4.89
CA TYR A 764 -11.16 -1.17 -5.56
C TYR A 764 -10.07 -2.16 -5.17
N SER A 765 -9.96 -3.25 -5.92
CA SER A 765 -8.93 -4.27 -5.68
C SER A 765 -7.59 -3.81 -6.23
N THR A 766 -6.53 -4.04 -5.46
CA THR A 766 -5.15 -3.88 -5.95
C THR A 766 -4.71 -5.07 -6.81
N ARG A 767 -5.45 -6.19 -6.78
CA ARG A 767 -5.08 -7.44 -7.46
C ARG A 767 -6.27 -8.05 -8.18
N ALA A 768 -6.05 -8.45 -9.45
CA ALA A 768 -6.97 -9.32 -10.16
C ALA A 768 -6.73 -10.77 -9.71
N GLY A 769 -7.74 -11.44 -9.25
CA GLY A 769 -7.59 -12.86 -8.89
C GLY A 769 -8.85 -13.44 -8.25
N ALA A 770 -8.92 -14.77 -8.18
CA ALA A 770 -9.98 -15.43 -7.46
C ALA A 770 -9.98 -14.99 -5.99
N LYS A 771 -11.10 -14.48 -5.52
CA LYS A 771 -11.26 -14.04 -4.13
C LYS A 771 -10.87 -15.17 -3.19
N LYS A 772 -9.96 -14.90 -2.24
CA LYS A 772 -9.62 -15.82 -1.16
C LYS A 772 -10.38 -15.45 0.08
N LYS A 773 -10.99 -16.43 0.70
CA LYS A 773 -11.62 -16.30 2.02
C LYS A 773 -10.58 -16.63 3.10
N LYS A 774 -10.54 -15.85 4.15
CA LYS A 774 -9.68 -16.07 5.31
C LYS A 774 -10.51 -16.81 6.37
N ILE A 775 -10.09 -18.01 6.70
CA ILE A 775 -10.80 -18.90 7.63
C ILE A 775 -9.92 -19.17 8.83
N ILE A 776 -10.45 -19.06 10.01
CA ILE A 776 -9.79 -19.39 11.26
C ILE A 776 -10.27 -20.77 11.69
N LEU A 777 -9.33 -21.68 11.93
CA LEU A 777 -9.57 -23.06 12.31
C LEU A 777 -9.19 -23.24 13.79
N MET A 778 -10.18 -23.25 14.69
CA MET A 778 -9.96 -23.41 16.12
C MET A 778 -10.66 -24.67 16.63
N ASP A 779 -9.99 -25.47 17.45
CA ASP A 779 -10.70 -26.44 18.26
C ASP A 779 -11.48 -25.71 19.37
N LYS A 780 -12.72 -26.12 19.62
CA LYS A 780 -13.55 -25.50 20.65
C LYS A 780 -12.91 -25.58 22.04
N ASN A 781 -12.15 -26.64 22.30
CA ASN A 781 -11.45 -26.85 23.55
C ASN A 781 -10.26 -25.93 23.78
N ASP A 782 -9.76 -25.29 22.68
CA ASP A 782 -8.67 -24.34 22.77
C ASP A 782 -9.14 -22.92 23.13
N LEU A 783 -10.46 -22.71 23.24
CA LEU A 783 -11.06 -21.45 23.64
C LEU A 783 -11.61 -21.52 25.06
N THR A 784 -11.29 -20.52 25.86
CA THR A 784 -11.88 -20.35 27.19
C THR A 784 -13.33 -19.88 27.09
N ASP A 785 -14.15 -20.13 28.13
CA ASP A 785 -15.54 -19.66 28.18
C ASP A 785 -15.65 -18.14 27.98
N LYS A 786 -14.69 -17.37 28.49
CA LYS A 786 -14.61 -15.91 28.32
C LYS A 786 -14.35 -15.52 26.86
N GLU A 787 -13.45 -16.23 26.16
CA GLU A 787 -13.17 -16.02 24.75
C GLU A 787 -14.38 -16.39 23.87
N LEU A 788 -15.07 -17.48 24.19
CA LEU A 788 -16.31 -17.86 23.50
C LEU A 788 -17.43 -16.82 23.65
N GLN A 789 -17.55 -16.18 24.83
CA GLN A 789 -18.52 -15.11 25.07
C GLN A 789 -18.16 -13.80 24.30
N MET A 790 -16.92 -13.60 23.92
CA MET A 790 -16.49 -12.43 23.13
C MET A 790 -16.81 -12.55 21.64
N LEU A 791 -17.11 -13.74 21.15
CA LEU A 791 -17.49 -13.97 19.76
C LEU A 791 -18.93 -13.52 19.47
N PRO A 792 -19.25 -13.05 18.25
CA PRO A 792 -18.35 -12.89 17.08
C PRO A 792 -17.54 -11.59 17.08
N ILE A 793 -17.68 -10.71 18.07
CA ILE A 793 -17.02 -9.40 18.10
C ILE A 793 -15.66 -9.53 18.77
N VAL A 794 -14.59 -9.65 17.97
CA VAL A 794 -13.23 -9.82 18.46
C VAL A 794 -12.68 -8.49 18.97
N LYS A 795 -12.45 -8.43 20.28
CA LYS A 795 -11.84 -7.29 20.97
C LYS A 795 -10.57 -7.75 21.70
N GLY A 796 -9.57 -6.88 21.71
CA GLY A 796 -8.28 -7.18 22.36
C GLY A 796 -7.31 -7.91 21.44
N LYS A 797 -6.06 -7.39 21.44
CA LYS A 797 -5.01 -7.80 20.51
C LYS A 797 -4.60 -9.25 20.69
N ASP A 798 -4.42 -9.70 21.94
CA ASP A 798 -3.93 -11.05 22.23
C ASP A 798 -4.90 -12.12 21.72
N PHE A 799 -6.21 -11.89 21.92
CA PHE A 799 -7.22 -12.78 21.41
C PHE A 799 -7.30 -12.75 19.87
N ALA A 800 -7.23 -11.56 19.27
CA ALA A 800 -7.18 -11.43 17.82
C ALA A 800 -5.94 -12.12 17.23
N THR A 801 -4.77 -12.01 17.86
CA THR A 801 -3.53 -12.68 17.46
C THR A 801 -3.66 -14.20 17.55
N LYS A 802 -4.17 -14.72 18.65
CA LYS A 802 -4.42 -16.16 18.85
C LYS A 802 -5.32 -16.73 17.75
N LEU A 803 -6.40 -16.04 17.41
CA LEU A 803 -7.30 -16.44 16.33
C LEU A 803 -6.61 -16.35 14.96
N PHE A 804 -5.92 -15.24 14.69
CA PHE A 804 -5.24 -15.03 13.42
C PHE A 804 -4.15 -16.07 13.14
N GLU A 805 -3.38 -16.46 14.13
CA GLU A 805 -2.33 -17.50 14.01
C GLU A 805 -2.89 -18.84 13.54
N ASN A 806 -4.16 -19.11 13.82
CA ASN A 806 -4.88 -20.30 13.37
C ASN A 806 -5.64 -20.09 12.05
N SER A 807 -5.39 -19.00 11.33
CA SER A 807 -6.05 -18.74 10.06
C SER A 807 -5.36 -19.40 8.87
N VAL A 808 -6.18 -19.78 7.87
CA VAL A 808 -5.77 -20.26 6.55
C VAL A 808 -6.43 -19.41 5.47
N SER A 809 -5.81 -19.30 4.31
CA SER A 809 -6.39 -18.61 3.14
C SER A 809 -6.86 -19.66 2.12
N VAL A 810 -8.13 -19.61 1.76
CA VAL A 810 -8.77 -20.60 0.87
C VAL A 810 -9.45 -19.89 -0.28
N TYR A 811 -9.42 -20.47 -1.50
CA TYR A 811 -10.13 -19.90 -2.64
C TYR A 811 -11.65 -19.94 -2.43
N TYR A 812 -12.33 -18.84 -2.72
CA TYR A 812 -13.77 -18.65 -2.49
C TYR A 812 -14.63 -19.70 -3.21
N ASN A 813 -14.22 -20.15 -4.39
CA ASN A 813 -14.93 -21.16 -5.16
C ASN A 813 -15.10 -22.52 -4.45
N LYS A 814 -14.31 -22.77 -3.41
CA LYS A 814 -14.46 -23.97 -2.54
C LYS A 814 -15.50 -23.77 -1.43
N PHE A 815 -16.02 -22.54 -1.24
CA PHE A 815 -16.99 -22.15 -0.22
C PHE A 815 -18.14 -21.31 -0.79
N GLY A 816 -18.33 -21.31 -2.12
CA GLY A 816 -19.15 -20.35 -2.87
C GLY A 816 -20.65 -20.35 -2.59
N ASP A 817 -21.12 -21.23 -1.69
CA ASP A 817 -22.50 -21.22 -1.22
C ASP A 817 -22.52 -20.79 0.25
N LYS A 818 -23.51 -19.99 0.64
CA LYS A 818 -23.67 -19.60 2.04
C LYS A 818 -23.77 -20.83 2.94
N VAL A 819 -23.00 -20.83 4.01
CA VAL A 819 -23.02 -21.89 5.02
C VAL A 819 -24.26 -21.70 5.89
N VAL A 820 -25.03 -22.79 6.07
CA VAL A 820 -26.32 -22.76 6.78
C VAL A 820 -26.19 -23.32 8.22
N ASP A 821 -25.02 -23.67 8.69
CA ASP A 821 -24.87 -24.38 9.95
C ASP A 821 -24.68 -23.42 11.14
N GLY A 822 -25.65 -23.44 12.06
CA GLY A 822 -25.64 -22.61 13.25
C GLY A 822 -24.86 -23.27 14.40
N GLY A 823 -23.69 -22.70 14.73
CA GLY A 823 -22.92 -23.00 15.93
C GLY A 823 -21.46 -23.40 15.71
N THR A 824 -21.08 -23.87 14.54
CA THR A 824 -19.71 -24.25 14.20
C THR A 824 -19.04 -23.24 13.23
N TYR A 825 -19.85 -22.40 12.61
CA TYR A 825 -19.38 -21.33 11.69
C TYR A 825 -19.90 -19.97 12.12
N MET A 826 -19.06 -18.95 12.08
CA MET A 826 -19.45 -17.56 12.28
C MET A 826 -18.57 -16.59 11.54
N GLU A 827 -19.14 -15.52 11.00
CA GLU A 827 -18.39 -14.36 10.49
C GLU A 827 -17.95 -13.50 11.68
N LEU A 828 -16.67 -13.08 11.66
CA LEU A 828 -16.12 -12.28 12.74
C LEU A 828 -16.27 -10.79 12.48
N GLU A 829 -16.46 -10.05 13.56
CA GLU A 829 -16.50 -8.59 13.61
C GLU A 829 -15.35 -8.02 14.46
N GLY A 830 -15.23 -6.70 14.50
CA GLY A 830 -14.17 -6.01 15.25
C GLY A 830 -12.81 -6.12 14.56
N MET A 831 -11.78 -6.50 15.31
CA MET A 831 -10.40 -6.54 14.80
C MET A 831 -10.17 -7.57 13.68
N LEU A 832 -11.03 -8.60 13.60
CA LEU A 832 -10.94 -9.64 12.56
C LEU A 832 -12.16 -9.63 11.61
N LYS A 833 -12.75 -8.46 11.38
CA LYS A 833 -13.79 -8.28 10.37
C LYS A 833 -13.31 -8.80 9.01
N GLY A 834 -14.15 -9.60 8.34
CA GLY A 834 -13.81 -10.26 7.06
C GLY A 834 -13.13 -11.63 7.21
N TYR A 835 -12.92 -12.10 8.43
CA TYR A 835 -12.54 -13.49 8.72
C TYR A 835 -13.77 -14.30 9.12
N SER A 836 -13.75 -15.60 8.77
CA SER A 836 -14.75 -16.57 9.23
C SER A 836 -14.09 -17.52 10.21
N LEU A 837 -14.75 -17.81 11.33
CA LEU A 837 -14.29 -18.77 12.32
C LEU A 837 -15.00 -20.11 12.12
N PHE A 838 -14.23 -21.19 12.07
CA PHE A 838 -14.69 -22.56 12.14
C PHE A 838 -14.28 -23.19 13.48
N LEU A 839 -15.26 -23.61 14.27
CA LEU A 839 -15.03 -24.37 15.48
C LEU A 839 -14.96 -25.85 15.11
N MET A 840 -13.77 -26.40 15.08
CA MET A 840 -13.48 -27.78 14.70
C MET A 840 -13.66 -28.74 15.87
N ASN A 841 -13.94 -29.97 15.55
CA ASN A 841 -13.92 -31.10 16.50
C ASN A 841 -12.84 -32.10 16.03
N ASN A 842 -11.78 -32.30 16.81
CA ASN A 842 -10.66 -33.19 16.47
C ASN A 842 -10.13 -32.97 15.06
N ASP A 843 -9.72 -31.74 14.77
CA ASP A 843 -9.14 -31.32 13.49
C ASP A 843 -10.02 -31.50 12.25
N SER A 844 -11.32 -31.74 12.44
CA SER A 844 -12.27 -31.82 11.32
C SER A 844 -13.52 -30.99 11.56
N ILE A 845 -14.15 -30.57 10.48
CA ILE A 845 -15.46 -29.93 10.49
C ILE A 845 -16.24 -30.33 9.24
N THR A 846 -17.52 -30.67 9.44
CA THR A 846 -18.43 -30.94 8.33
C THR A 846 -19.44 -29.82 8.21
N ILE A 847 -19.52 -29.21 7.03
CA ILE A 847 -20.33 -28.04 6.76
C ILE A 847 -21.35 -28.36 5.67
N LYS A 848 -22.60 -27.95 5.90
CA LYS A 848 -23.68 -28.03 4.94
C LYS A 848 -23.94 -26.67 4.31
N THR A 849 -24.01 -26.61 2.98
CA THR A 849 -24.29 -25.40 2.25
C THR A 849 -25.78 -25.24 1.92
N GLU A 850 -26.20 -24.03 1.54
CA GLU A 850 -27.57 -23.71 1.11
C GLU A 850 -28.06 -24.64 -0.02
N ASN A 851 -27.15 -25.11 -0.87
CA ASN A 851 -27.45 -26.05 -1.96
C ASN A 851 -27.46 -27.52 -1.51
N ASN A 852 -27.59 -27.81 -0.20
CA ASN A 852 -27.59 -29.14 0.38
C ASN A 852 -26.34 -30.00 0.10
N LYS A 853 -25.22 -29.38 -0.32
CA LYS A 853 -23.95 -30.08 -0.41
C LYS A 853 -23.26 -30.10 0.92
N THR A 854 -22.64 -31.24 1.23
CA THR A 854 -21.87 -31.43 2.47
C THR A 854 -20.41 -31.55 2.14
N TYR A 855 -19.57 -30.76 2.82
CA TYR A 855 -18.12 -30.81 2.68
C TYR A 855 -17.50 -31.12 4.03
N THR A 856 -16.53 -32.02 4.06
CA THR A 856 -15.72 -32.28 5.23
C THR A 856 -14.35 -31.60 5.04
N TYR A 857 -13.97 -30.80 6.01
CA TYR A 857 -12.70 -30.07 6.03
C TYR A 857 -11.83 -30.66 7.13
N THR A 858 -10.60 -31.02 6.78
CA THR A 858 -9.65 -31.59 7.75
C THR A 858 -8.39 -30.73 7.77
N TYR A 859 -7.71 -30.70 8.89
CA TYR A 859 -6.42 -30.05 9.06
C TYR A 859 -5.43 -31.02 9.69
N SER A 860 -4.21 -31.04 9.17
CA SER A 860 -3.09 -31.73 9.82
C SER A 860 -1.81 -30.90 9.68
N ASP A 861 -0.92 -31.00 10.66
CA ASP A 861 0.39 -30.32 10.64
C ASP A 861 1.33 -30.84 9.54
N ASP A 862 1.03 -32.03 8.99
CA ASP A 862 1.83 -32.66 7.94
C ASP A 862 1.41 -32.27 6.51
N ILE A 863 0.11 -32.06 6.28
CA ILE A 863 -0.43 -31.82 4.94
C ILE A 863 -1.09 -30.44 4.84
N GLY A 864 -1.54 -29.85 5.96
CA GLY A 864 -2.29 -28.61 6.00
C GLY A 864 -3.80 -28.83 5.87
N PHE A 865 -4.51 -27.83 5.37
CA PHE A 865 -5.96 -27.81 5.22
C PHE A 865 -6.40 -28.49 3.93
N VAL A 866 -7.27 -29.49 4.06
CA VAL A 866 -7.79 -30.30 2.96
C VAL A 866 -9.32 -30.27 2.94
N VAL A 867 -9.90 -30.33 1.78
CA VAL A 867 -11.34 -30.45 1.56
C VAL A 867 -11.60 -31.86 1.02
N GLU A 868 -12.40 -32.60 1.74
CA GLU A 868 -12.91 -33.91 1.31
C GLU A 868 -14.33 -33.73 0.78
N ASN A 869 -14.56 -34.19 -0.43
CA ASN A 869 -15.87 -34.08 -1.09
C ASN A 869 -16.77 -35.21 -0.67
#